data_8597a5dd07aff6e5524c79ea93c9cba7
#
_entry.id   8597a5dd07aff6e5524c79ea93c9cba7
#
_cell.length_a   1.000
_cell.length_b   1.000
_cell.length_c   1.000
_cell.angle_alpha   90.00
_cell.angle_beta   90.00
_cell.angle_gamma   90.00
#
_symmetry.space_group_name_H-M   'P 1'
#
loop_
_entity.id
_entity.type
_entity.pdbx_description
1 polymer ?
#
loop_
_entity_poly.entity_id
_entity_poly.type
_entity_poly.pdbx_seq_one_letter_code
_entity_poly.pdbx_strand_id
1 'polypeptide(L)'
;MNNFSNIIAKALHIGEPYVLNTLALIDEGATIPFISRYRKEKTGGMNEVQIGQIDELYSRLKELAKRKETIGRTITEAGAMTPELQRRIDDCWDATLLEDIYLPYRPKRRTRAQIAREKGLEPLANIIMMQRERNIEGIAARWKSKGISVEEALAGAKDIIAEIISEDEGTRNAVRGEFRRFATITSKVNKAQKDQDEAAKFSDYFDFSEPLSRCSSHRLLAIRRGEDKGVLRVNIDIDRAQCADRLKRHYVRGQGECQRLMGEAVDDALKRLLAPSIETEYAHSSKDKADEEAIAVFAEGLRQLLLAAPLGQKRVLAIDPGFANGCKTVCLDELGTLLHHEIIYPHPPQRKSALAAAALLHMADKYKIEAIAIGNGTASRETTEWLRSIGSLSDIPYYVVSEDGASIYSASKIAREEFPDEDVTVRGAVSIGRRLMDPLSELVKIDPKSIGVGQYQHDVDQTKLKHALDNTVMSCVNHVGVNVNTASAYLLSYVSGLGMSLAQNIVAYRSEHGAFTSRSQLKKVPRLGPVAYQQCAGFLRINGAKNPLDNSAVHPESYHIVEQMAKDLKCSIAELIKNKEIQKQIKPERYVSDTVGLPTLNDILAELEKPGRDPRMALENFEFDASIKSIDDLQEGMILPGIVTNVTQFGAFVDIGIHQDGLVHISQLANKFVSDPSTVVKLQQHVTVKVIGIDHQRHRISLSMREV
;
A
#
# COMPACT_ATOMS: atom_id res chain seq x y z
N MET A 1 -10.92 -15.09 -22.35
CA MET A 1 -11.24 -13.69 -22.05
C MET A 1 -12.69 -13.46 -21.63
N ASN A 2 -13.70 -13.95 -22.36
CA ASN A 2 -15.12 -13.68 -22.04
C ASN A 2 -15.59 -14.11 -20.64
N ASN A 3 -14.97 -15.11 -20.02
CA ASN A 3 -15.38 -15.54 -18.68
C ASN A 3 -14.83 -14.62 -17.57
N PHE A 4 -13.60 -14.09 -17.71
CA PHE A 4 -13.01 -13.19 -16.72
C PHE A 4 -13.69 -11.83 -16.73
N SER A 5 -14.03 -11.28 -17.91
CA SER A 5 -14.71 -9.98 -18.02
C SER A 5 -16.04 -9.96 -17.28
N ASN A 6 -16.83 -11.03 -17.42
CA ASN A 6 -18.13 -11.16 -16.74
C ASN A 6 -17.98 -11.26 -15.22
N ILE A 7 -17.00 -12.06 -14.74
CA ILE A 7 -16.74 -12.21 -13.30
C ILE A 7 -16.31 -10.86 -12.69
N ILE A 8 -15.36 -10.18 -13.31
CA ILE A 8 -14.84 -8.88 -12.86
C ILE A 8 -15.95 -7.82 -12.91
N ALA A 9 -16.71 -7.77 -14.00
CA ALA A 9 -17.82 -6.84 -14.18
C ALA A 9 -18.86 -6.94 -13.05
N LYS A 10 -19.23 -8.17 -12.67
CA LYS A 10 -20.14 -8.43 -11.55
C LYS A 10 -19.54 -8.06 -10.21
N ALA A 11 -18.26 -8.39 -9.98
CA ALA A 11 -17.58 -8.13 -8.70
C ALA A 11 -17.42 -6.64 -8.42
N LEU A 12 -17.12 -5.84 -9.46
CA LEU A 12 -16.86 -4.40 -9.34
C LEU A 12 -18.07 -3.53 -9.71
N HIS A 13 -19.20 -4.12 -10.12
CA HIS A 13 -20.38 -3.40 -10.60
C HIS A 13 -20.08 -2.45 -11.78
N ILE A 14 -19.22 -2.88 -12.70
CA ILE A 14 -18.78 -2.14 -13.89
C ILE A 14 -19.37 -2.82 -15.12
N GLY A 15 -19.71 -2.03 -16.16
CA GLY A 15 -20.21 -2.57 -17.42
C GLY A 15 -19.19 -3.51 -18.09
N GLU A 16 -19.62 -4.74 -18.45
CA GLU A 16 -18.75 -5.76 -19.01
C GLU A 16 -17.96 -5.32 -20.27
N PRO A 17 -18.52 -4.53 -21.22
CA PRO A 17 -17.76 -4.04 -22.36
C PRO A 17 -16.55 -3.18 -21.97
N TYR A 18 -16.67 -2.36 -20.93
CA TYR A 18 -15.57 -1.54 -20.44
C TYR A 18 -14.49 -2.38 -19.76
N VAL A 19 -14.88 -3.41 -19.01
CA VAL A 19 -13.93 -4.37 -18.43
C VAL A 19 -13.19 -5.11 -19.54
N LEU A 20 -13.89 -5.62 -20.54
CA LEU A 20 -13.29 -6.36 -21.67
C LEU A 20 -12.25 -5.49 -22.41
N ASN A 21 -12.59 -4.22 -22.71
CA ASN A 21 -11.68 -3.28 -23.34
C ASN A 21 -10.46 -2.99 -22.47
N THR A 22 -10.65 -2.88 -21.15
CA THR A 22 -9.56 -2.66 -20.20
C THR A 22 -8.61 -3.85 -20.15
N LEU A 23 -9.15 -5.08 -20.10
CA LEU A 23 -8.33 -6.29 -20.14
C LEU A 23 -7.52 -6.39 -21.44
N ALA A 24 -8.10 -6.04 -22.57
CA ALA A 24 -7.39 -6.01 -23.85
C ALA A 24 -6.22 -5.00 -23.81
N LEU A 25 -6.44 -3.81 -23.27
CA LEU A 25 -5.39 -2.80 -23.14
C LEU A 25 -4.27 -3.25 -22.19
N ILE A 26 -4.61 -3.92 -21.09
CA ILE A 26 -3.63 -4.49 -20.14
C ILE A 26 -2.81 -5.60 -20.83
N ASP A 27 -3.45 -6.49 -21.58
CA ASP A 27 -2.75 -7.56 -22.31
C ASP A 27 -1.86 -7.03 -23.45
N GLU A 28 -2.19 -5.86 -24.02
CA GLU A 28 -1.35 -5.12 -24.97
C GLU A 28 -0.15 -4.43 -24.26
N GLY A 29 -0.07 -4.49 -22.92
CA GLY A 29 1.00 -3.91 -22.13
C GLY A 29 0.81 -2.40 -21.82
N ALA A 30 -0.41 -1.88 -21.95
CA ALA A 30 -0.71 -0.51 -21.55
C ALA A 30 -0.71 -0.38 -20.02
N THR A 31 -0.11 0.70 -19.52
CA THR A 31 -0.02 0.97 -18.08
C THR A 31 -1.33 1.61 -17.55
N ILE A 32 -1.59 1.43 -16.26
CA ILE A 32 -2.79 1.97 -15.59
C ILE A 32 -2.92 3.49 -15.79
N PRO A 33 -1.87 4.33 -15.57
CA PRO A 33 -1.96 5.77 -15.80
C PRO A 33 -2.29 6.14 -17.25
N PHE A 34 -1.73 5.41 -18.22
CA PHE A 34 -2.03 5.64 -19.64
C PHE A 34 -3.48 5.30 -19.99
N ILE A 35 -3.99 4.17 -19.50
CA ILE A 35 -5.37 3.74 -19.73
C ILE A 35 -6.35 4.76 -19.14
N SER A 36 -6.16 5.14 -17.87
CA SER A 36 -7.06 6.05 -17.16
C SER A 36 -7.12 7.44 -17.78
N ARG A 37 -6.00 7.92 -18.32
CA ARG A 37 -5.90 9.28 -18.86
C ARG A 37 -6.23 9.37 -20.34
N TYR A 38 -5.77 8.41 -21.15
CA TYR A 38 -5.81 8.51 -22.60
C TYR A 38 -6.70 7.48 -23.31
N ARG A 39 -7.41 6.64 -22.57
CA ARG A 39 -8.31 5.62 -23.13
C ARG A 39 -9.71 5.63 -22.47
N LYS A 40 -10.14 6.82 -22.01
CA LYS A 40 -11.39 7.02 -21.26
C LYS A 40 -12.63 6.51 -22.00
N GLU A 41 -12.72 6.72 -23.29
CA GLU A 41 -13.85 6.28 -24.11
C GLU A 41 -13.97 4.76 -24.14
N LYS A 42 -12.83 4.06 -24.25
CA LYS A 42 -12.80 2.58 -24.25
C LYS A 42 -13.16 2.00 -22.87
N THR A 43 -12.83 2.72 -21.80
CA THR A 43 -12.98 2.25 -20.42
C THR A 43 -14.19 2.84 -19.68
N GLY A 44 -15.01 3.67 -20.37
CA GLY A 44 -16.16 4.31 -19.74
C GLY A 44 -15.79 5.37 -18.68
N GLY A 45 -14.61 5.97 -18.80
CA GLY A 45 -14.13 7.01 -17.90
C GLY A 45 -13.62 6.53 -16.54
N MET A 46 -13.29 5.24 -16.42
CA MET A 46 -12.73 4.68 -15.17
C MET A 46 -11.44 5.39 -14.75
N ASN A 47 -11.32 5.59 -13.45
CA ASN A 47 -10.11 6.15 -12.82
C ASN A 47 -9.04 5.08 -12.58
N GLU A 48 -7.84 5.51 -12.15
CA GLU A 48 -6.71 4.61 -11.88
C GLU A 48 -7.03 3.53 -10.83
N VAL A 49 -7.85 3.86 -9.82
CA VAL A 49 -8.23 2.91 -8.75
C VAL A 49 -9.07 1.78 -9.33
N GLN A 50 -10.08 2.11 -10.13
CA GLN A 50 -10.96 1.12 -10.76
C GLN A 50 -10.20 0.22 -11.74
N ILE A 51 -9.30 0.80 -12.55
CA ILE A 51 -8.47 0.04 -13.48
C ILE A 51 -7.48 -0.86 -12.71
N GLY A 52 -6.92 -0.36 -11.61
CA GLY A 52 -6.05 -1.14 -10.73
C GLY A 52 -6.78 -2.34 -10.09
N GLN A 53 -8.04 -2.16 -9.66
CA GLN A 53 -8.87 -3.25 -9.15
C GLN A 53 -9.17 -4.31 -10.21
N ILE A 54 -9.40 -3.89 -11.46
CA ILE A 54 -9.58 -4.82 -12.59
C ILE A 54 -8.31 -5.63 -12.83
N ASP A 55 -7.14 -4.99 -12.86
CA ASP A 55 -5.84 -5.65 -13.08
C ASP A 55 -5.52 -6.66 -11.97
N GLU A 56 -5.76 -6.29 -10.71
CA GLU A 56 -5.58 -7.18 -9.56
C GLU A 56 -6.49 -8.40 -9.62
N LEU A 57 -7.79 -8.21 -9.85
CA LEU A 57 -8.73 -9.32 -10.00
C LEU A 57 -8.40 -10.20 -11.20
N TYR A 58 -7.97 -9.61 -12.31
CA TYR A 58 -7.53 -10.34 -13.49
C TYR A 58 -6.33 -11.23 -13.22
N SER A 59 -5.35 -10.71 -12.50
CA SER A 59 -4.17 -11.45 -12.08
C SER A 59 -4.55 -12.63 -11.17
N ARG A 60 -5.40 -12.39 -10.16
CA ARG A 60 -5.94 -13.45 -9.27
C ARG A 60 -6.70 -14.54 -10.05
N LEU A 61 -7.53 -14.15 -11.01
CA LEU A 61 -8.26 -15.11 -11.84
C LEU A 61 -7.34 -15.92 -12.77
N LYS A 62 -6.28 -15.32 -13.31
CA LYS A 62 -5.24 -16.04 -14.07
C LYS A 62 -4.53 -17.09 -13.21
N GLU A 63 -4.18 -16.75 -11.99
CA GLU A 63 -3.56 -17.69 -11.05
C GLU A 63 -4.52 -18.83 -10.69
N LEU A 64 -5.80 -18.51 -10.44
CA LEU A 64 -6.83 -19.51 -10.14
C LEU A 64 -7.06 -20.44 -11.33
N ALA A 65 -7.04 -19.92 -12.56
CA ALA A 65 -7.15 -20.74 -13.77
C ALA A 65 -5.99 -21.74 -13.89
N LYS A 66 -4.75 -21.30 -13.66
CA LYS A 66 -3.57 -22.20 -13.60
C LYS A 66 -3.71 -23.25 -12.50
N ARG A 67 -4.27 -22.86 -11.35
CA ARG A 67 -4.53 -23.79 -10.24
C ARG A 67 -5.56 -24.85 -10.62
N LYS A 68 -6.66 -24.46 -11.31
CA LYS A 68 -7.66 -25.39 -11.85
C LYS A 68 -7.05 -26.41 -12.82
N GLU A 69 -6.19 -25.97 -13.73
CA GLU A 69 -5.49 -26.86 -14.66
C GLU A 69 -4.63 -27.90 -13.90
N THR A 70 -3.89 -27.44 -12.87
CA THR A 70 -3.07 -28.32 -12.04
C THR A 70 -3.91 -29.34 -11.28
N ILE A 71 -5.03 -28.92 -10.69
CA ILE A 71 -5.97 -29.77 -9.96
C ILE A 71 -6.60 -30.79 -10.91
N GLY A 72 -7.12 -30.33 -12.07
CA GLY A 72 -7.73 -31.19 -13.08
C GLY A 72 -6.77 -32.28 -13.57
N ARG A 73 -5.49 -31.91 -13.84
CA ARG A 73 -4.45 -32.87 -14.22
C ARG A 73 -4.20 -33.90 -13.13
N THR A 74 -4.04 -33.46 -11.86
CA THR A 74 -3.75 -34.39 -10.75
C THR A 74 -4.90 -35.38 -10.53
N ILE A 75 -6.15 -34.93 -10.59
CA ILE A 75 -7.32 -35.80 -10.42
C ILE A 75 -7.44 -36.78 -11.61
N THR A 76 -7.13 -36.33 -12.82
CA THR A 76 -7.14 -37.18 -14.03
C THR A 76 -6.06 -38.24 -13.96
N GLU A 77 -4.84 -37.90 -13.56
CA GLU A 77 -3.73 -38.84 -13.34
C GLU A 77 -4.05 -39.88 -12.27
N ALA A 78 -4.85 -39.51 -11.25
CA ALA A 78 -5.34 -40.41 -10.22
C ALA A 78 -6.53 -41.30 -10.70
N GLY A 79 -7.02 -41.11 -11.93
CA GLY A 79 -8.16 -41.86 -12.48
C GLY A 79 -9.50 -41.54 -11.83
N ALA A 80 -9.63 -40.44 -11.11
CA ALA A 80 -10.82 -40.06 -10.33
C ALA A 80 -11.66 -38.97 -10.99
N MET A 81 -11.29 -38.48 -12.19
CA MET A 81 -12.01 -37.42 -12.89
C MET A 81 -13.32 -37.93 -13.46
N THR A 82 -14.41 -37.23 -13.16
CA THR A 82 -15.74 -37.46 -13.74
C THR A 82 -16.21 -36.19 -14.46
N PRO A 83 -17.14 -36.32 -15.44
CA PRO A 83 -17.69 -35.14 -16.14
C PRO A 83 -18.36 -34.12 -15.19
N GLU A 84 -18.98 -34.60 -14.11
CA GLU A 84 -19.58 -33.72 -13.07
C GLU A 84 -18.53 -32.98 -12.28
N LEU A 85 -17.47 -33.67 -11.84
CA LEU A 85 -16.36 -33.06 -11.11
C LEU A 85 -15.63 -32.02 -11.97
N GLN A 86 -15.42 -32.34 -13.25
CA GLN A 86 -14.82 -31.40 -14.20
C GLN A 86 -15.64 -30.11 -14.29
N ARG A 87 -16.95 -30.20 -14.44
CA ARG A 87 -17.85 -29.02 -14.46
C ARG A 87 -17.77 -28.22 -13.16
N ARG A 88 -17.78 -28.89 -12.00
CA ARG A 88 -17.65 -28.23 -10.71
C ARG A 88 -16.32 -27.45 -10.59
N ILE A 89 -15.23 -28.01 -11.07
CA ILE A 89 -13.93 -27.32 -11.11
C ILE A 89 -13.98 -26.14 -12.08
N ASP A 90 -14.53 -26.33 -13.28
CA ASP A 90 -14.58 -25.29 -14.32
C ASP A 90 -15.45 -24.10 -13.91
N ASP A 91 -16.54 -24.34 -13.21
CA ASP A 91 -17.48 -23.29 -12.76
C ASP A 91 -17.05 -22.61 -11.45
N CYS A 92 -16.11 -23.21 -10.69
CA CYS A 92 -15.66 -22.67 -9.40
C CYS A 92 -14.62 -21.57 -9.60
N TRP A 93 -14.92 -20.35 -9.19
CA TRP A 93 -14.02 -19.18 -9.21
C TRP A 93 -13.73 -18.63 -7.79
N ASP A 94 -13.93 -19.45 -6.79
CA ASP A 94 -13.52 -19.21 -5.41
C ASP A 94 -12.35 -20.13 -5.05
N ALA A 95 -11.24 -19.57 -4.59
CA ALA A 95 -10.03 -20.34 -4.30
C ALA A 95 -10.23 -21.32 -3.15
N THR A 96 -11.00 -20.94 -2.13
CA THR A 96 -11.29 -21.78 -0.96
C THR A 96 -12.17 -22.97 -1.31
N LEU A 97 -13.23 -22.71 -2.07
CA LEU A 97 -14.14 -23.77 -2.55
C LEU A 97 -13.43 -24.69 -3.53
N LEU A 98 -12.53 -24.17 -4.38
CA LEU A 98 -11.74 -24.98 -5.29
C LEU A 98 -10.83 -25.96 -4.55
N GLU A 99 -10.17 -25.51 -3.48
CA GLU A 99 -9.34 -26.38 -2.64
C GLU A 99 -10.18 -27.43 -1.89
N ASP A 100 -11.40 -27.09 -1.47
CA ASP A 100 -12.31 -28.09 -0.85
C ASP A 100 -12.74 -29.15 -1.87
N ILE A 101 -13.08 -28.77 -3.10
CA ILE A 101 -13.39 -29.74 -4.19
C ILE A 101 -12.19 -30.67 -4.43
N TYR A 102 -10.96 -30.13 -4.33
CA TYR A 102 -9.75 -30.90 -4.54
C TYR A 102 -9.33 -31.78 -3.34
N LEU A 103 -9.73 -31.39 -2.11
CA LEU A 103 -9.25 -32.01 -0.87
C LEU A 103 -9.37 -33.54 -0.81
N PRO A 104 -10.49 -34.19 -1.26
CA PRO A 104 -10.59 -35.64 -1.27
C PRO A 104 -9.62 -36.35 -2.23
N TYR A 105 -9.19 -35.66 -3.27
CA TYR A 105 -8.34 -36.20 -4.36
C TYR A 105 -6.86 -35.83 -4.20
N ARG A 106 -6.55 -34.95 -3.27
CA ARG A 106 -5.20 -34.49 -3.02
C ARG A 106 -4.30 -35.65 -2.58
N PRO A 107 -3.11 -35.85 -3.16
CA PRO A 107 -2.14 -36.84 -2.66
C PRO A 107 -1.82 -36.57 -1.19
N LYS A 108 -2.15 -37.53 -0.31
CA LYS A 108 -1.97 -37.42 1.14
C LYS A 108 -0.73 -38.16 1.60
N ARG A 109 -0.08 -37.69 2.65
CA ARG A 109 0.82 -38.49 3.44
C ARG A 109 0.01 -39.61 4.12
N ARG A 110 0.66 -40.73 4.47
CA ARG A 110 0.01 -41.87 5.13
C ARG A 110 -0.77 -41.45 6.39
N THR A 111 -2.10 -41.25 6.25
CA THR A 111 -3.00 -40.84 7.33
C THR A 111 -3.44 -42.02 8.18
N ARG A 112 -4.00 -41.77 9.37
CA ARG A 112 -4.63 -42.82 10.20
C ARG A 112 -5.76 -43.52 9.44
N ALA A 113 -6.58 -42.77 8.74
CA ALA A 113 -7.66 -43.29 7.91
C ALA A 113 -7.13 -44.16 6.77
N GLN A 114 -6.02 -43.78 6.12
CA GLN A 114 -5.42 -44.58 5.07
C GLN A 114 -4.86 -45.90 5.61
N ILE A 115 -4.19 -45.88 6.77
CA ILE A 115 -3.73 -47.10 7.46
C ILE A 115 -4.92 -48.00 7.80
N ALA A 116 -6.05 -47.45 8.21
CA ALA A 116 -7.26 -48.20 8.48
C ALA A 116 -7.87 -48.79 7.17
N ARG A 117 -7.85 -48.07 6.05
CA ARG A 117 -8.28 -48.61 4.75
C ARG A 117 -7.36 -49.73 4.27
N GLU A 118 -6.04 -49.62 4.44
CA GLU A 118 -5.07 -50.70 4.13
C GLU A 118 -5.32 -51.94 4.96
N LYS A 119 -5.83 -51.80 6.21
CA LYS A 119 -6.31 -52.90 7.04
C LYS A 119 -7.68 -53.45 6.62
N GLY A 120 -8.31 -52.88 5.61
CA GLY A 120 -9.62 -53.33 5.13
C GLY A 120 -10.79 -52.93 6.01
N LEU A 121 -10.70 -51.84 6.76
CA LEU A 121 -11.75 -51.42 7.72
C LEU A 121 -12.83 -50.52 7.10
N GLU A 122 -12.74 -50.17 5.85
CA GLU A 122 -13.70 -49.29 5.14
C GLU A 122 -15.13 -49.87 5.14
N PRO A 123 -15.38 -51.20 4.96
CA PRO A 123 -16.73 -51.73 5.07
C PRO A 123 -17.32 -51.55 6.47
N LEU A 124 -16.51 -51.64 7.52
CA LEU A 124 -16.96 -51.39 8.91
C LEU A 124 -17.33 -49.92 9.10
N ALA A 125 -16.54 -48.99 8.60
CA ALA A 125 -16.87 -47.56 8.62
C ALA A 125 -18.21 -47.28 7.91
N ASN A 126 -18.44 -47.86 6.74
CA ASN A 126 -19.69 -47.72 5.98
C ASN A 126 -20.90 -48.25 6.76
N ILE A 127 -20.77 -49.42 7.46
CA ILE A 127 -21.84 -49.95 8.30
C ILE A 127 -22.15 -49.00 9.45
N ILE A 128 -21.13 -48.44 10.13
CA ILE A 128 -21.33 -47.46 11.20
C ILE A 128 -22.04 -46.21 10.65
N MET A 129 -21.66 -45.71 9.51
CA MET A 129 -22.27 -44.54 8.84
C MET A 129 -23.75 -44.79 8.48
N MET A 130 -24.12 -46.00 8.12
CA MET A 130 -25.52 -46.36 7.88
C MET A 130 -26.38 -46.31 9.12
N GLN A 131 -25.81 -46.48 10.35
CA GLN A 131 -26.45 -46.38 11.64
C GLN A 131 -27.66 -47.32 11.83
N ARG A 132 -27.66 -48.47 11.19
CA ARG A 132 -28.79 -49.45 11.24
C ARG A 132 -28.51 -50.65 12.15
N GLU A 133 -27.22 -50.92 12.44
CA GLU A 133 -26.79 -52.11 13.18
C GLU A 133 -26.79 -51.87 14.69
N ARG A 134 -27.26 -52.89 15.41
CA ARG A 134 -27.30 -52.86 16.89
C ARG A 134 -26.09 -53.53 17.52
N ASN A 135 -25.50 -54.54 16.86
CA ASN A 135 -24.34 -55.29 17.37
C ASN A 135 -23.09 -55.00 16.54
N ILE A 136 -22.58 -53.79 16.60
CA ILE A 136 -21.43 -53.39 15.83
C ILE A 136 -20.11 -54.05 16.28
N GLU A 137 -20.01 -54.38 17.60
CA GLU A 137 -18.86 -55.10 18.16
C GLU A 137 -18.77 -56.53 17.59
N GLY A 138 -19.92 -57.24 17.49
CA GLY A 138 -19.98 -58.56 16.84
C GLY A 138 -19.56 -58.53 15.36
N ILE A 139 -19.88 -57.47 14.68
CA ILE A 139 -19.44 -57.23 13.27
C ILE A 139 -17.92 -56.93 13.24
N ALA A 140 -17.41 -56.06 14.12
CA ALA A 140 -16.01 -55.73 14.22
C ALA A 140 -15.14 -56.97 14.62
N ALA A 141 -15.69 -57.91 15.35
CA ALA A 141 -15.00 -59.16 15.68
C ALA A 141 -14.60 -60.02 14.47
N ARG A 142 -15.16 -59.79 13.27
CA ARG A 142 -14.79 -60.48 12.04
C ARG A 142 -13.33 -60.17 11.62
N TRP A 143 -12.78 -59.04 12.01
CA TRP A 143 -11.39 -58.67 11.74
C TRP A 143 -10.39 -59.33 12.69
N LYS A 144 -10.82 -60.01 13.77
CA LYS A 144 -9.90 -60.81 14.62
C LYS A 144 -9.15 -61.88 13.83
N SER A 145 -9.76 -62.45 12.81
CA SER A 145 -9.09 -63.41 11.89
C SER A 145 -7.89 -62.81 11.15
N LYS A 146 -7.82 -61.49 11.05
CA LYS A 146 -6.71 -60.74 10.45
C LYS A 146 -5.74 -60.20 11.52
N GLY A 147 -5.86 -60.59 12.78
CA GLY A 147 -5.00 -60.14 13.87
C GLY A 147 -5.30 -58.71 14.38
N ILE A 148 -6.49 -58.20 14.09
CA ILE A 148 -6.91 -56.86 14.49
C ILE A 148 -7.93 -57.00 15.66
N SER A 149 -7.71 -56.34 16.79
CA SER A 149 -8.63 -56.36 17.91
C SER A 149 -9.95 -55.60 17.57
N VAL A 150 -11.02 -55.84 18.31
CA VAL A 150 -12.31 -55.14 18.11
C VAL A 150 -12.12 -53.64 18.33
N GLU A 151 -11.38 -53.25 19.36
CA GLU A 151 -11.09 -51.85 19.69
C GLU A 151 -10.30 -51.19 18.56
N GLU A 152 -9.26 -51.84 18.02
CA GLU A 152 -8.50 -51.35 16.89
C GLU A 152 -9.35 -51.23 15.62
N ALA A 153 -10.23 -52.17 15.35
CA ALA A 153 -11.13 -52.14 14.21
C ALA A 153 -12.11 -50.96 14.29
N LEU A 154 -12.72 -50.76 15.46
CA LEU A 154 -13.64 -49.63 15.70
C LEU A 154 -12.91 -48.29 15.67
N ALA A 155 -11.70 -48.20 16.24
CA ALA A 155 -10.88 -47.00 16.21
C ALA A 155 -10.49 -46.62 14.75
N GLY A 156 -10.04 -47.60 13.95
CA GLY A 156 -9.73 -47.40 12.55
C GLY A 156 -10.94 -47.00 11.69
N ALA A 157 -12.10 -47.62 11.96
CA ALA A 157 -13.35 -47.22 11.33
C ALA A 157 -13.75 -45.78 11.64
N LYS A 158 -13.59 -45.32 12.90
CA LYS A 158 -13.80 -43.93 13.31
C LYS A 158 -12.82 -42.97 12.62
N ASP A 159 -11.55 -43.35 12.48
CA ASP A 159 -10.57 -42.54 11.75
C ASP A 159 -10.97 -42.33 10.30
N ILE A 160 -11.51 -43.36 9.62
CA ILE A 160 -12.03 -43.23 8.22
C ILE A 160 -13.24 -42.29 8.21
N ILE A 161 -14.20 -42.46 9.13
CA ILE A 161 -15.40 -41.61 9.22
C ILE A 161 -15.02 -40.16 9.51
N ALA A 162 -14.09 -39.92 10.41
CA ALA A 162 -13.61 -38.58 10.75
C ALA A 162 -12.96 -37.90 9.53
N GLU A 163 -12.19 -38.62 8.72
CA GLU A 163 -11.63 -38.09 7.47
C GLU A 163 -12.71 -37.75 6.46
N ILE A 164 -13.70 -38.63 6.23
CA ILE A 164 -14.84 -38.37 5.32
C ILE A 164 -15.60 -37.10 5.76
N ILE A 165 -15.90 -36.96 7.06
CA ILE A 165 -16.57 -35.77 7.60
C ILE A 165 -15.74 -34.52 7.39
N SER A 166 -14.43 -34.61 7.57
CA SER A 166 -13.54 -33.45 7.43
C SER A 166 -13.34 -32.97 6.01
N GLU A 167 -13.61 -33.85 5.02
CA GLU A 167 -13.49 -33.56 3.58
C GLU A 167 -14.83 -33.17 2.96
N ASP A 168 -15.94 -33.34 3.70
CA ASP A 168 -17.25 -32.92 3.22
C ASP A 168 -17.33 -31.38 3.15
N GLU A 169 -17.60 -30.88 1.94
CA GLU A 169 -17.69 -29.45 1.65
C GLU A 169 -18.78 -28.75 2.48
N GLY A 170 -19.94 -29.41 2.66
CA GLY A 170 -21.03 -28.89 3.49
C GLY A 170 -20.63 -28.71 4.93
N THR A 171 -19.92 -29.69 5.49
CA THR A 171 -19.40 -29.65 6.85
C THR A 171 -18.34 -28.57 7.03
N ARG A 172 -17.38 -28.45 6.10
CA ARG A 172 -16.37 -27.39 6.12
C ARG A 172 -17.05 -26.02 6.09
N ASN A 173 -18.02 -25.81 5.21
CA ASN A 173 -18.75 -24.56 5.12
C ASN A 173 -19.58 -24.26 6.38
N ALA A 174 -20.15 -25.27 7.04
CA ALA A 174 -20.84 -25.10 8.30
C ALA A 174 -19.87 -24.63 9.42
N VAL A 175 -18.70 -25.28 9.53
CA VAL A 175 -17.66 -24.87 10.52
C VAL A 175 -17.09 -23.48 10.18
N ARG A 176 -16.84 -23.15 8.92
CA ARG A 176 -16.47 -21.78 8.51
C ARG A 176 -17.53 -20.75 8.92
N GLY A 177 -18.81 -21.12 8.80
CA GLY A 177 -19.90 -20.27 9.25
C GLY A 177 -19.84 -19.96 10.75
N GLU A 178 -19.42 -20.94 11.59
CA GLU A 178 -19.18 -20.72 13.02
C GLU A 178 -17.98 -19.79 13.25
N PHE A 179 -16.84 -20.04 12.58
CA PHE A 179 -15.68 -19.17 12.69
C PHE A 179 -15.99 -17.73 12.25
N ARG A 180 -16.69 -17.54 11.13
CA ARG A 180 -17.06 -16.20 10.66
C ARG A 180 -17.88 -15.41 11.66
N ARG A 181 -18.77 -16.09 12.40
CA ARG A 181 -19.71 -15.42 13.34
C ARG A 181 -19.14 -15.27 14.74
N PHE A 182 -18.39 -16.26 15.21
CA PHE A 182 -18.07 -16.41 16.64
C PHE A 182 -16.59 -16.57 16.93
N ALA A 183 -15.71 -16.60 15.92
CA ALA A 183 -14.28 -16.76 16.18
C ALA A 183 -13.76 -15.63 17.06
N THR A 184 -13.00 -16.00 18.07
CA THR A 184 -12.34 -15.10 19.02
C THR A 184 -10.84 -15.26 18.85
N ILE A 185 -10.14 -14.14 18.68
CA ILE A 185 -8.68 -14.09 18.74
C ILE A 185 -8.29 -13.92 20.21
N THR A 186 -7.38 -14.75 20.66
CA THR A 186 -6.80 -14.66 22.00
C THR A 186 -5.29 -14.61 21.92
N SER A 187 -4.66 -13.81 22.76
CA SER A 187 -3.21 -13.83 22.92
C SER A 187 -2.81 -13.92 24.38
N LYS A 188 -1.75 -14.68 24.64
CA LYS A 188 -1.16 -14.83 25.97
C LYS A 188 0.35 -14.71 25.90
N VAL A 189 0.94 -14.08 26.93
CA VAL A 189 2.39 -13.95 27.00
C VAL A 189 3.06 -15.31 27.16
N ASN A 190 4.14 -15.51 26.42
CA ASN A 190 5.04 -16.63 26.65
C ASN A 190 5.86 -16.35 27.94
N LYS A 191 5.63 -17.12 28.98
CA LYS A 191 6.25 -16.91 30.31
C LYS A 191 7.78 -16.82 30.25
N ALA A 192 8.42 -17.53 29.31
CA ALA A 192 9.87 -17.53 29.14
C ALA A 192 10.41 -16.21 28.55
N GLN A 193 9.56 -15.38 27.96
CA GLN A 193 9.95 -14.14 27.27
C GLN A 193 9.44 -12.88 28.01
N LYS A 194 8.63 -13.05 29.06
CA LYS A 194 7.89 -11.97 29.72
C LYS A 194 8.78 -10.83 30.24
N ASP A 195 9.96 -11.18 30.74
CA ASP A 195 10.86 -10.24 31.42
C ASP A 195 11.90 -9.62 30.49
N GLN A 196 11.81 -9.83 29.18
CA GLN A 196 12.68 -9.19 28.21
C GLN A 196 12.18 -7.76 27.89
N ASP A 197 13.09 -6.83 27.71
CA ASP A 197 12.77 -5.42 27.38
C ASP A 197 11.89 -5.30 26.14
N GLU A 198 12.10 -6.17 25.17
CA GLU A 198 11.30 -6.19 23.93
C GLU A 198 9.84 -6.64 24.17
N ALA A 199 9.60 -7.46 25.19
CA ALA A 199 8.25 -7.94 25.54
C ALA A 199 7.37 -6.81 26.09
N ALA A 200 7.93 -5.80 26.73
CA ALA A 200 7.19 -4.65 27.25
C ALA A 200 6.33 -3.95 26.20
N LYS A 201 6.79 -3.94 24.94
CA LYS A 201 6.05 -3.35 23.78
C LYS A 201 4.73 -4.06 23.48
N PHE A 202 4.55 -5.30 23.95
CA PHE A 202 3.37 -6.14 23.74
C PHE A 202 2.53 -6.32 24.99
N SER A 203 2.79 -5.55 26.06
CA SER A 203 2.13 -5.69 27.35
C SER A 203 0.61 -5.65 27.28
N ASP A 204 0.03 -4.84 26.40
CA ASP A 204 -1.40 -4.72 26.19
C ASP A 204 -2.04 -6.03 25.64
N TYR A 205 -1.22 -6.96 25.13
CA TYR A 205 -1.64 -8.24 24.55
C TYR A 205 -1.22 -9.47 25.36
N PHE A 206 -0.71 -9.29 26.58
CA PHE A 206 -0.27 -10.41 27.43
C PHE A 206 -1.41 -11.31 27.91
N ASP A 207 -2.61 -10.78 28.04
CA ASP A 207 -3.85 -11.51 28.27
C ASP A 207 -4.98 -10.79 27.55
N PHE A 208 -5.11 -11.08 26.27
CA PHE A 208 -6.04 -10.38 25.40
C PHE A 208 -7.04 -11.34 24.77
N SER A 209 -8.29 -10.89 24.62
CA SER A 209 -9.38 -11.66 23.99
C SER A 209 -10.38 -10.71 23.35
N GLU A 210 -10.67 -10.92 22.08
CA GLU A 210 -11.64 -10.10 21.32
C GLU A 210 -12.27 -10.94 20.19
N PRO A 211 -13.56 -10.71 19.82
CA PRO A 211 -14.11 -11.28 18.60
C PRO A 211 -13.27 -10.90 17.38
N LEU A 212 -12.86 -11.88 16.57
CA LEU A 212 -11.99 -11.64 15.40
C LEU A 212 -12.60 -10.63 14.42
N SER A 213 -13.94 -10.63 14.27
CA SER A 213 -14.67 -9.71 13.43
C SER A 213 -14.61 -8.23 13.87
N ARG A 214 -14.19 -7.97 15.11
CA ARG A 214 -14.03 -6.63 15.69
C ARG A 214 -12.57 -6.24 15.89
N CYS A 215 -11.65 -7.16 15.71
CA CYS A 215 -10.22 -6.89 15.85
C CYS A 215 -9.76 -6.01 14.69
N SER A 216 -9.33 -4.80 15.00
CA SER A 216 -8.81 -3.86 14.00
C SER A 216 -7.48 -4.34 13.41
N SER A 217 -7.21 -3.97 12.15
CA SER A 217 -6.03 -4.43 11.42
C SER A 217 -4.71 -4.10 12.11
N HIS A 218 -4.54 -2.89 12.64
CA HIS A 218 -3.33 -2.51 13.37
C HIS A 218 -3.12 -3.36 14.64
N ARG A 219 -4.20 -3.73 15.34
CA ARG A 219 -4.15 -4.57 16.54
C ARG A 219 -3.79 -6.01 16.17
N LEU A 220 -4.41 -6.54 15.12
CA LEU A 220 -4.09 -7.85 14.58
C LEU A 220 -2.62 -7.95 14.17
N LEU A 221 -2.10 -6.95 13.45
CA LEU A 221 -0.68 -6.88 13.04
C LEU A 221 0.25 -6.82 14.25
N ALA A 222 -0.09 -6.03 15.29
CA ALA A 222 0.70 -5.97 16.52
C ALA A 222 0.74 -7.32 17.24
N ILE A 223 -0.41 -8.02 17.33
CA ILE A 223 -0.51 -9.36 17.95
C ILE A 223 0.32 -10.38 17.16
N ARG A 224 0.20 -10.39 15.82
CA ARG A 224 0.98 -11.29 14.95
C ARG A 224 2.49 -11.03 15.03
N ARG A 225 2.90 -9.77 15.09
CA ARG A 225 4.31 -9.41 15.35
C ARG A 225 4.81 -9.96 16.68
N GLY A 226 3.99 -9.89 17.73
CA GLY A 226 4.33 -10.47 19.04
C GLY A 226 4.43 -11.99 18.98
N GLU A 227 3.64 -12.66 18.15
CA GLU A 227 3.69 -14.10 17.90
C GLU A 227 4.98 -14.46 17.13
N ASP A 228 5.28 -13.78 16.04
CA ASP A 228 6.48 -14.01 15.19
C ASP A 228 7.77 -13.83 16.00
N LYS A 229 7.78 -12.90 16.97
CA LYS A 229 8.88 -12.70 17.91
C LYS A 229 8.91 -13.71 19.06
N GLY A 230 7.95 -14.64 19.14
CA GLY A 230 7.83 -15.64 20.18
C GLY A 230 7.40 -15.08 21.55
N VAL A 231 7.04 -13.80 21.65
CA VAL A 231 6.60 -13.14 22.89
C VAL A 231 5.16 -13.55 23.23
N LEU A 232 4.31 -13.67 22.22
CA LEU A 232 2.89 -14.01 22.37
C LEU A 232 2.61 -15.42 21.82
N ARG A 233 1.61 -16.08 22.41
CA ARG A 233 0.91 -17.24 21.83
C ARG A 233 -0.46 -16.78 21.39
N VAL A 234 -0.78 -16.96 20.12
CA VAL A 234 -2.03 -16.51 19.52
C VAL A 234 -2.87 -17.70 19.09
N ASN A 235 -4.17 -17.67 19.40
CA ASN A 235 -5.13 -18.64 18.92
C ASN A 235 -6.35 -17.92 18.35
N ILE A 236 -6.95 -18.51 17.33
CA ILE A 236 -8.25 -18.12 16.78
C ILE A 236 -9.15 -19.34 16.95
N ASP A 237 -10.09 -19.27 17.85
CA ASP A 237 -10.93 -20.43 18.20
C ASP A 237 -12.41 -20.05 18.31
N ILE A 238 -13.25 -21.09 18.33
CA ILE A 238 -14.69 -21.01 18.52
C ILE A 238 -15.10 -21.86 19.72
N ASP A 239 -16.35 -21.78 20.16
CA ASP A 239 -16.93 -22.79 21.08
C ASP A 239 -17.02 -24.13 20.35
N ARG A 240 -16.00 -24.96 20.51
CA ARG A 240 -15.88 -26.28 19.86
C ARG A 240 -17.01 -27.24 20.35
N ALA A 241 -17.48 -27.11 21.60
CA ALA A 241 -18.55 -27.96 22.11
C ALA A 241 -19.86 -27.62 21.36
N GLN A 242 -20.20 -26.36 21.27
CA GLN A 242 -21.41 -25.93 20.56
C GLN A 242 -21.35 -26.30 19.07
N CYS A 243 -20.18 -26.13 18.43
CA CYS A 243 -19.97 -26.52 17.04
C CYS A 243 -20.14 -28.04 16.84
N ALA A 244 -19.55 -28.86 17.73
CA ALA A 244 -19.69 -30.32 17.71
C ALA A 244 -21.17 -30.77 17.83
N ASP A 245 -21.91 -30.15 18.73
CA ASP A 245 -23.34 -30.46 18.92
C ASP A 245 -24.17 -30.14 17.66
N ARG A 246 -23.85 -29.07 16.95
CA ARG A 246 -24.50 -28.74 15.67
C ARG A 246 -24.18 -29.77 14.58
N LEU A 247 -22.90 -30.18 14.46
CA LEU A 247 -22.50 -31.22 13.52
C LEU A 247 -23.12 -32.58 13.87
N LYS A 248 -23.17 -32.95 15.17
CA LYS A 248 -23.84 -34.19 15.61
C LYS A 248 -25.32 -34.24 15.22
N ARG A 249 -26.05 -33.12 15.30
CA ARG A 249 -27.45 -33.05 14.82
C ARG A 249 -27.59 -33.37 13.34
N HIS A 250 -26.58 -33.11 12.54
CA HIS A 250 -26.57 -33.42 11.10
C HIS A 250 -26.23 -34.90 10.85
N TYR A 251 -25.22 -35.43 11.57
CA TYR A 251 -24.64 -36.73 11.25
C TYR A 251 -25.25 -37.88 12.07
N VAL A 252 -25.75 -37.64 13.31
CA VAL A 252 -26.24 -38.69 14.21
C VAL A 252 -27.75 -38.81 14.11
N ARG A 253 -28.26 -40.02 13.77
CA ARG A 253 -29.66 -40.28 13.52
C ARG A 253 -30.19 -41.33 14.55
N GLY A 254 -30.80 -40.86 15.61
CA GLY A 254 -31.39 -41.74 16.65
C GLY A 254 -30.39 -42.09 17.76
N GLN A 255 -30.59 -43.27 18.42
CA GLN A 255 -29.80 -43.72 19.56
C GLN A 255 -29.33 -45.17 19.35
N GLY A 256 -28.12 -45.48 19.78
CA GLY A 256 -27.52 -46.82 19.71
C GLY A 256 -25.99 -46.75 19.60
N GLU A 257 -25.37 -47.90 19.46
CA GLU A 257 -23.93 -48.03 19.47
C GLU A 257 -23.27 -47.40 18.23
N CYS A 258 -23.85 -47.59 17.04
CA CYS A 258 -23.38 -46.91 15.82
C CYS A 258 -23.47 -45.38 15.93
N GLN A 259 -24.56 -44.88 16.57
CA GLN A 259 -24.79 -43.46 16.79
C GLN A 259 -23.76 -42.88 17.76
N ARG A 260 -23.40 -43.59 18.81
CA ARG A 260 -22.34 -43.22 19.75
C ARG A 260 -20.99 -43.12 19.02
N LEU A 261 -20.62 -44.15 18.25
CA LEU A 261 -19.39 -44.15 17.44
C LEU A 261 -19.36 -43.04 16.40
N MET A 262 -20.50 -42.76 15.77
CA MET A 262 -20.64 -41.66 14.83
C MET A 262 -20.42 -40.30 15.50
N GLY A 263 -21.00 -40.10 16.72
CA GLY A 263 -20.79 -38.91 17.52
C GLY A 263 -19.32 -38.71 17.93
N GLU A 264 -18.63 -39.79 18.33
CA GLU A 264 -17.20 -39.77 18.64
C GLU A 264 -16.35 -39.43 17.40
N ALA A 265 -16.74 -39.95 16.21
CA ALA A 265 -16.06 -39.62 14.95
C ALA A 265 -16.25 -38.16 14.57
N VAL A 266 -17.41 -37.55 14.80
CA VAL A 266 -17.69 -36.11 14.61
C VAL A 266 -16.81 -35.28 15.56
N ASP A 267 -16.71 -35.64 16.84
CA ASP A 267 -15.86 -34.95 17.81
C ASP A 267 -14.36 -34.99 17.38
N ASP A 268 -13.89 -36.17 16.96
CA ASP A 268 -12.51 -36.32 16.44
C ASP A 268 -12.27 -35.55 15.17
N ALA A 269 -13.21 -35.60 14.20
CA ALA A 269 -13.14 -34.83 12.97
C ALA A 269 -13.01 -33.30 13.23
N LEU A 270 -13.87 -32.79 14.13
CA LEU A 270 -13.84 -31.38 14.50
C LEU A 270 -12.54 -31.03 15.21
N LYS A 271 -12.18 -31.78 16.25
CA LYS A 271 -11.03 -31.45 17.10
C LYS A 271 -9.69 -31.55 16.37
N ARG A 272 -9.50 -32.62 15.61
CA ARG A 272 -8.20 -32.97 15.01
C ARG A 272 -8.01 -32.50 13.59
N LEU A 273 -9.07 -32.40 12.79
CA LEU A 273 -8.98 -32.15 11.36
C LEU A 273 -9.60 -30.80 10.95
N LEU A 274 -10.88 -30.57 11.27
CA LEU A 274 -11.62 -29.39 10.81
C LEU A 274 -11.17 -28.10 11.51
N ALA A 275 -11.24 -28.05 12.85
CA ALA A 275 -10.95 -26.83 13.58
C ALA A 275 -9.52 -26.32 13.35
N PRO A 276 -8.44 -27.15 13.41
CA PRO A 276 -7.10 -26.66 13.11
C PRO A 276 -6.91 -26.20 11.67
N SER A 277 -7.58 -26.87 10.71
CA SER A 277 -7.52 -26.47 9.30
C SER A 277 -8.17 -25.12 9.06
N ILE A 278 -9.38 -24.92 9.61
CA ILE A 278 -10.16 -23.70 9.44
C ILE A 278 -9.59 -22.57 10.30
N GLU A 279 -9.04 -22.85 11.48
CA GLU A 279 -8.28 -21.88 12.27
C GLU A 279 -7.11 -21.28 11.43
N THR A 280 -6.34 -22.15 10.78
CA THR A 280 -5.25 -21.73 9.89
C THR A 280 -5.76 -20.88 8.72
N GLU A 281 -6.89 -21.28 8.11
CA GLU A 281 -7.54 -20.53 7.03
C GLU A 281 -7.93 -19.10 7.50
N TYR A 282 -8.55 -18.98 8.68
CA TYR A 282 -8.93 -17.69 9.27
C TYR A 282 -7.73 -16.89 9.75
N ALA A 283 -6.67 -17.52 10.21
CA ALA A 283 -5.43 -16.86 10.56
C ALA A 283 -4.81 -16.18 9.35
N HIS A 284 -4.75 -16.88 8.20
CA HIS A 284 -4.24 -16.32 6.95
C HIS A 284 -5.17 -15.25 6.39
N SER A 285 -6.47 -15.53 6.24
CA SER A 285 -7.40 -14.57 5.63
C SER A 285 -7.54 -13.28 6.43
N SER A 286 -7.53 -13.35 7.78
CA SER A 286 -7.55 -12.16 8.62
C SER A 286 -6.24 -11.35 8.52
N LYS A 287 -5.09 -12.03 8.41
CA LYS A 287 -3.79 -11.38 8.19
C LYS A 287 -3.74 -10.71 6.82
N ASP A 288 -4.16 -11.41 5.76
CA ASP A 288 -4.21 -10.85 4.41
C ASP A 288 -5.06 -9.59 4.33
N LYS A 289 -6.24 -9.61 4.96
CA LYS A 289 -7.11 -8.42 5.05
C LYS A 289 -6.44 -7.28 5.81
N ALA A 290 -5.77 -7.57 6.92
CA ALA A 290 -5.06 -6.57 7.70
C ALA A 290 -3.88 -5.97 6.92
N ASP A 291 -3.17 -6.79 6.15
CA ASP A 291 -2.10 -6.35 5.26
C ASP A 291 -2.63 -5.41 4.17
N GLU A 292 -3.71 -5.77 3.49
CA GLU A 292 -4.32 -4.95 2.44
C GLU A 292 -4.74 -3.58 2.97
N GLU A 293 -5.40 -3.53 4.13
CA GLU A 293 -5.81 -2.28 4.76
C GLU A 293 -4.61 -1.41 5.19
N ALA A 294 -3.57 -2.02 5.77
CA ALA A 294 -2.36 -1.29 6.15
C ALA A 294 -1.56 -0.79 4.94
N ILE A 295 -1.42 -1.62 3.90
CA ILE A 295 -0.74 -1.25 2.65
C ILE A 295 -1.45 -0.08 1.96
N ALA A 296 -2.78 -0.04 1.97
CA ALA A 296 -3.54 1.07 1.42
C ALA A 296 -3.22 2.40 2.14
N VAL A 297 -3.14 2.37 3.48
CA VAL A 297 -2.74 3.55 4.28
C VAL A 297 -1.30 3.96 3.96
N PHE A 298 -0.37 3.02 3.83
CA PHE A 298 1.03 3.31 3.49
C PHE A 298 1.17 3.89 2.07
N ALA A 299 0.41 3.37 1.12
CA ALA A 299 0.38 3.88 -0.25
C ALA A 299 -0.13 5.33 -0.29
N GLU A 300 -1.17 5.64 0.48
CA GLU A 300 -1.70 7.00 0.58
C GLU A 300 -0.72 7.95 1.28
N GLY A 301 -0.06 7.52 2.37
CA GLY A 301 1.01 8.28 3.02
C GLY A 301 2.16 8.60 2.06
N LEU A 302 2.61 7.61 1.28
CA LEU A 302 3.63 7.83 0.25
C LEU A 302 3.15 8.81 -0.83
N ARG A 303 1.90 8.70 -1.29
CA ARG A 303 1.30 9.63 -2.27
C ARG A 303 1.37 11.06 -1.77
N GLN A 304 1.02 11.30 -0.51
CA GLN A 304 1.02 12.62 0.10
C GLN A 304 2.44 13.20 0.20
N LEU A 305 3.43 12.38 0.54
CA LEU A 305 4.84 12.79 0.55
C LEU A 305 5.36 13.16 -0.84
N LEU A 306 5.06 12.33 -1.85
CA LEU A 306 5.49 12.57 -3.22
C LEU A 306 4.84 13.79 -3.87
N LEU A 307 3.56 14.04 -3.53
CA LEU A 307 2.79 15.17 -4.04
C LEU A 307 2.84 16.41 -3.13
N ALA A 308 3.74 16.43 -2.13
CA ALA A 308 3.95 17.61 -1.31
C ALA A 308 4.39 18.79 -2.16
N ALA A 309 4.05 20.00 -1.70
CA ALA A 309 4.29 21.25 -2.42
C ALA A 309 5.79 21.49 -2.65
N PRO A 310 6.25 21.68 -3.90
CA PRO A 310 7.64 21.99 -4.18
C PRO A 310 7.92 23.49 -3.99
N LEU A 311 9.11 23.83 -3.51
CA LEU A 311 9.60 25.20 -3.50
C LEU A 311 9.93 25.68 -4.94
N GLY A 312 10.29 24.75 -5.82
CA GLY A 312 10.73 25.04 -7.17
C GLY A 312 12.22 25.37 -7.29
N GLN A 313 12.59 26.01 -8.41
CA GLN A 313 13.98 26.34 -8.74
C GLN A 313 14.45 27.58 -7.96
N LYS A 314 14.91 27.36 -6.74
CA LYS A 314 15.47 28.39 -5.86
C LYS A 314 16.79 27.93 -5.27
N ARG A 315 17.63 28.89 -4.86
CA ARG A 315 18.87 28.61 -4.12
C ARG A 315 18.58 28.29 -2.69
N VAL A 316 18.95 27.09 -2.27
CA VAL A 316 18.60 26.54 -0.95
C VAL A 316 19.85 26.29 -0.11
N LEU A 317 19.83 26.76 1.15
CA LEU A 317 20.74 26.31 2.19
C LEU A 317 20.05 25.21 2.97
N ALA A 318 20.58 23.99 2.94
CA ALA A 318 20.02 22.88 3.68
C ALA A 318 20.88 22.58 4.92
N ILE A 319 20.19 22.27 6.01
CA ILE A 319 20.79 21.93 7.31
C ILE A 319 20.30 20.53 7.69
N ASP A 320 21.25 19.62 7.87
CA ASP A 320 21.03 18.33 8.53
C ASP A 320 21.42 18.51 10.01
N PRO A 321 20.44 18.61 10.95
CA PRO A 321 20.67 18.97 12.33
C PRO A 321 21.42 17.87 13.09
N GLY A 322 22.25 18.28 14.08
CA GLY A 322 22.92 17.33 14.96
C GLY A 322 23.60 17.99 16.15
N PHE A 323 23.70 17.24 17.25
CA PHE A 323 24.36 17.71 18.46
C PHE A 323 25.88 17.50 18.40
N ALA A 324 26.37 16.33 18.80
CA ALA A 324 27.81 16.07 18.99
C ALA A 324 28.61 16.16 17.66
N ASN A 325 28.04 15.70 16.56
CA ASN A 325 28.69 15.71 15.24
C ASN A 325 28.46 17.02 14.45
N GLY A 326 27.81 18.01 15.07
CA GLY A 326 27.46 19.28 14.45
C GLY A 326 26.35 19.20 13.42
N CYS A 327 25.89 20.38 12.99
CA CYS A 327 24.91 20.48 11.88
C CYS A 327 25.67 20.55 10.55
N LYS A 328 25.33 19.66 9.60
CA LYS A 328 25.91 19.68 8.27
C LYS A 328 25.10 20.66 7.44
N THR A 329 25.78 21.60 6.82
CA THR A 329 25.17 22.63 6.00
C THR A 329 25.66 22.51 4.57
N VAL A 330 24.74 22.65 3.60
CA VAL A 330 25.04 22.64 2.18
C VAL A 330 24.33 23.80 1.49
N CYS A 331 25.00 24.42 0.50
CA CYS A 331 24.40 25.42 -0.38
C CYS A 331 24.15 24.80 -1.74
N LEU A 332 22.90 24.88 -2.23
CA LEU A 332 22.49 24.37 -3.52
C LEU A 332 22.10 25.51 -4.45
N ASP A 333 22.41 25.37 -5.75
CA ASP A 333 21.88 26.26 -6.80
C ASP A 333 20.43 25.94 -7.16
N GLU A 334 19.87 26.64 -8.12
CA GLU A 334 18.48 26.49 -8.61
C GLU A 334 18.21 25.14 -9.24
N LEU A 335 19.23 24.36 -9.59
CA LEU A 335 19.15 23.02 -10.15
C LEU A 335 19.43 21.93 -9.12
N GLY A 336 19.70 22.32 -7.86
CA GLY A 336 20.06 21.40 -6.80
C GLY A 336 21.50 20.89 -6.87
N THR A 337 22.41 21.61 -7.58
CA THR A 337 23.84 21.32 -7.64
C THR A 337 24.51 21.83 -6.36
N LEU A 338 25.38 21.02 -5.78
CA LEU A 338 26.14 21.40 -4.59
C LEU A 338 27.16 22.50 -4.93
N LEU A 339 27.04 23.66 -4.28
CA LEU A 339 27.96 24.80 -4.41
C LEU A 339 29.00 24.84 -3.30
N HIS A 340 28.60 24.47 -2.08
CA HIS A 340 29.44 24.52 -0.88
C HIS A 340 28.86 23.66 0.23
N HIS A 341 29.72 23.14 1.10
CA HIS A 341 29.32 22.50 2.35
C HIS A 341 30.23 22.88 3.51
N GLU A 342 29.67 22.88 4.72
CA GLU A 342 30.41 23.16 5.95
C GLU A 342 29.72 22.51 7.15
N ILE A 343 30.46 22.15 8.19
CA ILE A 343 29.88 21.65 9.46
C ILE A 343 29.93 22.78 10.49
N ILE A 344 28.80 23.16 11.03
CA ILE A 344 28.65 24.16 12.05
C ILE A 344 28.25 23.53 13.39
N TYR A 345 28.62 24.18 14.51
CA TYR A 345 28.40 23.62 15.85
C TYR A 345 27.63 24.60 16.77
N PRO A 346 26.35 24.88 16.47
CA PRO A 346 25.57 25.80 17.30
C PRO A 346 25.19 25.22 18.67
N HIS A 347 25.07 23.88 18.76
CA HIS A 347 24.53 23.16 19.90
C HIS A 347 25.60 22.57 20.83
N PRO A 348 25.22 22.11 22.06
CA PRO A 348 26.11 21.33 22.92
C PRO A 348 26.61 20.06 22.20
N PRO A 349 27.81 19.57 22.55
CA PRO A 349 28.72 20.05 23.59
C PRO A 349 29.57 21.27 23.19
N GLN A 350 29.76 21.55 21.88
CA GLN A 350 30.69 22.57 21.38
C GLN A 350 30.24 24.02 21.61
N ARG A 351 28.93 24.28 21.50
CA ARG A 351 28.27 25.61 21.72
C ARG A 351 28.94 26.79 21.02
N LYS A 352 29.36 26.63 19.76
CA LYS A 352 30.01 27.71 18.96
C LYS A 352 28.96 28.53 18.19
N SER A 353 27.87 28.92 18.87
CA SER A 353 26.70 29.56 18.26
C SER A 353 27.03 30.81 17.44
N ALA A 354 27.88 31.71 17.96
CA ALA A 354 28.24 32.93 17.24
C ALA A 354 29.06 32.66 15.96
N LEU A 355 29.99 31.70 15.99
CA LEU A 355 30.76 31.30 14.80
C LEU A 355 29.86 30.61 13.77
N ALA A 356 28.96 29.77 14.24
CA ALA A 356 27.98 29.11 13.38
C ALA A 356 27.05 30.12 12.68
N ALA A 357 26.58 31.14 13.42
CA ALA A 357 25.75 32.21 12.84
C ALA A 357 26.52 33.03 11.79
N ALA A 358 27.80 33.38 12.08
CA ALA A 358 28.63 34.09 11.10
C ALA A 358 28.84 33.26 9.82
N ALA A 359 29.06 31.95 9.94
CA ALA A 359 29.20 31.04 8.80
C ALA A 359 27.93 30.98 7.97
N LEU A 360 26.74 30.86 8.60
CA LEU A 360 25.46 30.85 7.89
C LEU A 360 25.20 32.16 7.14
N LEU A 361 25.44 33.30 7.81
CA LEU A 361 25.27 34.60 7.17
C LEU A 361 26.21 34.78 5.97
N HIS A 362 27.47 34.34 6.09
CA HIS A 362 28.42 34.37 5.00
C HIS A 362 27.97 33.51 3.82
N MET A 363 27.50 32.26 4.11
CA MET A 363 26.95 31.35 3.07
C MET A 363 25.73 31.95 2.40
N ALA A 364 24.78 32.49 3.18
CA ALA A 364 23.53 33.07 2.66
C ALA A 364 23.81 34.25 1.71
N ASP A 365 24.73 35.15 2.08
CA ASP A 365 25.09 36.29 1.23
C ASP A 365 25.89 35.86 -0.01
N LYS A 366 26.94 35.04 0.19
CA LYS A 366 27.83 34.62 -0.89
C LYS A 366 27.11 33.83 -1.99
N TYR A 367 26.24 32.91 -1.60
CA TYR A 367 25.54 32.02 -2.52
C TYR A 367 24.13 32.51 -2.86
N LYS A 368 23.72 33.70 -2.35
CA LYS A 368 22.41 34.32 -2.61
C LYS A 368 21.26 33.37 -2.30
N ILE A 369 21.27 32.82 -1.09
CA ILE A 369 20.26 31.85 -0.63
C ILE A 369 18.89 32.51 -0.53
N GLU A 370 17.87 31.84 -1.05
CA GLU A 370 16.48 32.29 -1.10
C GLU A 370 15.58 31.54 -0.12
N ALA A 371 16.00 30.36 0.36
CA ALA A 371 15.27 29.57 1.35
C ALA A 371 16.20 28.66 2.15
N ILE A 372 15.80 28.29 3.37
CA ILE A 372 16.53 27.37 4.24
C ILE A 372 15.70 26.11 4.46
N ALA A 373 16.30 24.93 4.22
CA ALA A 373 15.72 23.63 4.53
C ALA A 373 16.33 23.09 5.82
N ILE A 374 15.53 22.62 6.77
CA ILE A 374 15.99 22.01 8.03
C ILE A 374 15.43 20.60 8.09
N GLY A 375 16.28 19.58 8.25
CA GLY A 375 15.83 18.20 8.47
C GLY A 375 15.02 18.08 9.76
N ASN A 376 14.01 17.22 9.78
CA ASN A 376 13.11 17.06 10.94
C ASN A 376 13.60 16.05 11.99
N GLY A 377 14.84 15.59 11.91
CA GLY A 377 15.42 14.61 12.85
C GLY A 377 15.94 15.21 14.14
N THR A 378 16.97 14.55 14.68
CA THR A 378 17.59 14.95 15.96
C THR A 378 18.09 16.40 15.92
N ALA A 379 17.83 17.19 16.98
CA ALA A 379 18.20 18.61 17.10
C ALA A 379 17.50 19.56 16.09
N SER A 380 16.46 19.13 15.38
CA SER A 380 15.74 19.97 14.42
C SER A 380 15.12 21.21 15.07
N ARG A 381 14.50 21.06 16.23
CA ARG A 381 13.84 22.16 16.98
C ARG A 381 14.83 23.15 17.50
N GLU A 382 15.87 22.65 18.16
CA GLU A 382 16.94 23.49 18.68
C GLU A 382 17.62 24.27 17.56
N THR A 383 17.77 23.64 16.39
CA THR A 383 18.33 24.32 15.21
C THR A 383 17.37 25.38 14.68
N THR A 384 16.07 25.10 14.65
CA THR A 384 15.04 26.06 14.23
C THR A 384 14.96 27.25 15.19
N GLU A 385 14.94 27.00 16.50
CA GLU A 385 14.94 28.07 17.52
C GLU A 385 16.22 28.94 17.46
N TRP A 386 17.37 28.29 17.31
CA TRP A 386 18.64 28.98 17.14
C TRP A 386 18.65 29.84 15.87
N LEU A 387 18.14 29.32 14.74
CA LEU A 387 18.09 30.06 13.49
C LEU A 387 17.18 31.29 13.60
N ARG A 388 16.04 31.18 14.27
CA ARG A 388 15.15 32.31 14.59
C ARG A 388 15.85 33.40 15.43
N SER A 389 16.77 33.03 16.28
CA SER A 389 17.53 33.98 17.11
C SER A 389 18.51 34.82 16.29
N ILE A 390 18.81 34.45 15.03
CA ILE A 390 19.70 35.17 14.14
C ILE A 390 18.88 36.19 13.34
N GLY A 391 18.59 37.35 13.92
CA GLY A 391 17.73 38.37 13.31
C GLY A 391 18.08 38.78 11.88
N SER A 392 19.35 38.66 11.46
CA SER A 392 19.80 38.96 10.11
C SER A 392 19.39 37.93 9.04
N LEU A 393 18.83 36.78 9.44
CA LEU A 393 18.29 35.77 8.54
C LEU A 393 16.76 35.77 8.51
N SER A 394 16.09 36.68 9.22
CA SER A 394 14.63 36.77 9.31
C SER A 394 13.91 36.93 7.96
N ASP A 395 14.59 37.49 6.98
CA ASP A 395 14.01 37.73 5.63
C ASP A 395 14.09 36.47 4.73
N ILE A 396 14.84 35.44 5.14
CA ILE A 396 14.96 34.20 4.38
C ILE A 396 13.99 33.17 4.98
N PRO A 397 12.96 32.71 4.24
CA PRO A 397 12.04 31.72 4.75
C PRO A 397 12.74 30.38 5.02
N TYR A 398 12.37 29.72 6.11
CA TYR A 398 12.86 28.38 6.45
C TYR A 398 11.69 27.37 6.47
N TYR A 399 12.04 26.12 6.16
CA TYR A 399 11.08 25.02 6.08
C TYR A 399 11.67 23.77 6.74
N VAL A 400 10.85 23.10 7.54
CA VAL A 400 11.22 21.80 8.11
C VAL A 400 10.85 20.72 7.09
N VAL A 401 11.81 19.88 6.75
CA VAL A 401 11.71 18.87 5.68
C VAL A 401 11.90 17.48 6.28
N SER A 402 11.05 16.52 5.91
CA SER A 402 11.23 15.12 6.32
C SER A 402 12.56 14.57 5.80
N GLU A 403 13.36 13.98 6.70
CA GLU A 403 14.59 13.29 6.36
C GLU A 403 14.45 11.77 6.22
N ASP A 404 13.21 11.25 6.26
CA ASP A 404 12.94 9.81 6.11
C ASP A 404 13.60 9.23 4.87
N GLY A 405 14.41 8.17 5.05
CA GLY A 405 15.17 7.56 3.97
C GLY A 405 16.36 8.38 3.43
N ALA A 406 16.68 9.58 3.97
CA ALA A 406 17.83 10.36 3.52
C ALA A 406 19.15 9.62 3.79
N SER A 407 19.26 8.91 4.91
CA SER A 407 20.41 8.05 5.25
C SER A 407 20.56 6.88 4.27
N ILE A 408 19.45 6.32 3.77
CA ILE A 408 19.47 5.24 2.76
C ILE A 408 19.93 5.78 1.40
N TYR A 409 19.40 6.94 1.00
CA TYR A 409 19.88 7.63 -0.20
C TYR A 409 21.38 7.90 -0.11
N SER A 410 21.85 8.52 0.97
CA SER A 410 23.25 8.92 1.11
C SER A 410 24.25 7.75 1.01
N ALA A 411 23.85 6.56 1.46
CA ALA A 411 24.62 5.31 1.34
C ALA A 411 24.43 4.58 0.00
N SER A 412 23.48 5.00 -0.82
CA SER A 412 23.12 4.32 -2.07
C SER A 412 24.20 4.44 -3.16
N LYS A 413 24.08 3.56 -4.17
CA LYS A 413 24.91 3.65 -5.38
C LYS A 413 24.65 4.97 -6.12
N ILE A 414 23.38 5.41 -6.16
CA ILE A 414 22.95 6.64 -6.82
C ILE A 414 23.67 7.86 -6.22
N ALA A 415 23.65 7.99 -4.90
CA ALA A 415 24.29 9.11 -4.24
C ALA A 415 25.82 9.13 -4.43
N ARG A 416 26.43 7.94 -4.50
CA ARG A 416 27.87 7.82 -4.82
C ARG A 416 28.20 8.21 -6.26
N GLU A 417 27.31 7.96 -7.21
CA GLU A 417 27.46 8.37 -8.60
C GLU A 417 27.22 9.87 -8.78
N GLU A 418 26.24 10.44 -8.05
CA GLU A 418 25.95 11.88 -8.10
C GLU A 418 27.04 12.73 -7.39
N PHE A 419 27.62 12.21 -6.30
CA PHE A 419 28.60 12.90 -5.45
C PHE A 419 29.74 11.95 -5.06
N PRO A 420 30.64 11.59 -6.02
CA PRO A 420 31.70 10.61 -5.75
C PRO A 420 32.70 11.08 -4.70
N ASP A 421 32.97 12.39 -4.64
CA ASP A 421 33.99 12.99 -3.76
C ASP A 421 33.44 13.42 -2.38
N GLU A 422 32.11 13.32 -2.16
CA GLU A 422 31.46 13.76 -0.93
C GLU A 422 31.21 12.60 0.02
N ASP A 423 31.20 12.86 1.32
CA ASP A 423 30.87 11.87 2.33
C ASP A 423 29.34 11.62 2.46
N VAL A 424 28.98 10.60 3.23
CA VAL A 424 27.60 10.18 3.45
C VAL A 424 26.75 11.30 4.08
N THR A 425 27.35 12.12 4.96
CA THR A 425 26.63 13.15 5.70
C THR A 425 26.33 14.37 4.82
N VAL A 426 27.24 14.74 3.92
CA VAL A 426 27.01 15.80 2.94
C VAL A 426 25.94 15.38 1.95
N ARG A 427 25.96 14.14 1.45
CA ARG A 427 24.93 13.59 0.57
C ARG A 427 23.54 13.61 1.21
N GLY A 428 23.45 13.34 2.54
CA GLY A 428 22.24 13.43 3.32
C GLY A 428 21.67 14.86 3.35
N ALA A 429 22.50 15.83 3.65
CA ALA A 429 22.12 17.24 3.68
C ALA A 429 21.69 17.76 2.29
N VAL A 430 22.36 17.32 1.21
CA VAL A 430 21.96 17.63 -0.18
C VAL A 430 20.55 17.09 -0.46
N SER A 431 20.26 15.85 -0.03
CA SER A 431 18.94 15.26 -0.22
C SER A 431 17.84 16.06 0.50
N ILE A 432 18.10 16.54 1.73
CA ILE A 432 17.16 17.40 2.46
C ILE A 432 16.84 18.67 1.67
N GLY A 433 17.85 19.35 1.12
CA GLY A 433 17.66 20.55 0.33
C GLY A 433 16.88 20.28 -0.96
N ARG A 434 17.22 19.22 -1.68
CA ARG A 434 16.54 18.83 -2.93
C ARG A 434 15.09 18.40 -2.71
N ARG A 435 14.76 17.81 -1.55
CA ARG A 435 13.37 17.50 -1.19
C ARG A 435 12.53 18.74 -0.98
N LEU A 436 13.11 19.83 -0.46
CA LEU A 436 12.40 21.11 -0.41
C LEU A 436 12.15 21.66 -1.82
N MET A 437 13.13 21.54 -2.71
CA MET A 437 13.02 22.02 -4.10
C MET A 437 11.96 21.23 -4.87
N ASP A 438 12.02 19.89 -4.85
CA ASP A 438 11.04 18.99 -5.44
C ASP A 438 11.04 17.62 -4.75
N PRO A 439 10.07 17.35 -3.86
CA PRO A 439 9.98 16.08 -3.14
C PRO A 439 9.89 14.87 -4.08
N LEU A 440 9.09 14.95 -5.14
CA LEU A 440 8.89 13.86 -6.08
C LEU A 440 10.21 13.48 -6.76
N SER A 441 10.92 14.45 -7.31
CA SER A 441 12.17 14.22 -8.04
C SER A 441 13.28 13.60 -7.20
N GLU A 442 13.30 13.89 -5.91
CA GLU A 442 14.31 13.34 -5.00
C GLU A 442 13.89 11.99 -4.41
N LEU A 443 12.65 11.85 -3.93
CA LEU A 443 12.18 10.64 -3.26
C LEU A 443 12.12 9.42 -4.19
N VAL A 444 11.91 9.58 -5.49
CA VAL A 444 11.92 8.48 -6.47
C VAL A 444 13.29 7.80 -6.61
N LYS A 445 14.37 8.39 -6.10
CA LYS A 445 15.72 7.80 -6.08
C LYS A 445 15.89 6.73 -5.00
N ILE A 446 14.97 6.67 -4.06
CA ILE A 446 14.98 5.75 -2.91
C ILE A 446 13.98 4.64 -3.19
N ASP A 447 14.30 3.40 -2.77
CA ASP A 447 13.29 2.33 -2.76
C ASP A 447 12.10 2.80 -1.91
N PRO A 448 10.86 2.83 -2.46
CA PRO A 448 9.69 3.32 -1.73
C PRO A 448 9.47 2.62 -0.38
N LYS A 449 9.87 1.35 -0.25
CA LYS A 449 9.85 0.62 1.03
C LYS A 449 10.80 1.18 2.10
N SER A 450 11.76 1.98 1.69
CA SER A 450 12.72 2.61 2.60
C SER A 450 12.27 3.98 3.07
N ILE A 451 11.17 4.50 2.54
CA ILE A 451 10.52 5.70 3.03
C ILE A 451 9.61 5.30 4.20
N GLY A 452 9.78 5.92 5.36
CA GLY A 452 8.99 5.63 6.55
C GLY A 452 7.56 6.15 6.40
N VAL A 453 6.63 5.30 5.98
CA VAL A 453 5.22 5.66 5.78
C VAL A 453 4.27 5.05 6.81
N GLY A 454 4.79 4.25 7.76
CA GLY A 454 3.94 3.69 8.83
C GLY A 454 4.63 2.72 9.78
N GLN A 455 4.08 2.61 10.99
CA GLN A 455 4.65 1.85 12.09
C GLN A 455 4.74 0.33 11.83
N TYR A 456 3.81 -0.24 11.05
CA TYR A 456 3.70 -1.68 10.77
C TYR A 456 4.19 -2.07 9.37
N GLN A 457 4.94 -1.20 8.70
CA GLN A 457 5.40 -1.38 7.32
C GLN A 457 6.20 -2.69 7.11
N HIS A 458 6.94 -3.13 8.13
CA HIS A 458 7.74 -4.36 8.08
C HIS A 458 6.95 -5.64 8.43
N ASP A 459 5.72 -5.51 8.92
CA ASP A 459 4.89 -6.63 9.41
C ASP A 459 3.89 -7.13 8.36
N VAL A 460 3.69 -6.38 7.26
CA VAL A 460 2.81 -6.74 6.15
C VAL A 460 3.55 -7.56 5.08
N ASP A 461 2.79 -8.17 4.17
CA ASP A 461 3.36 -8.85 3.01
C ASP A 461 4.24 -7.90 2.18
N GLN A 462 5.54 -8.19 2.12
CA GLN A 462 6.55 -7.33 1.50
C GLN A 462 6.46 -7.29 -0.02
N THR A 463 5.88 -8.30 -0.65
CA THR A 463 5.67 -8.34 -2.11
C THR A 463 4.48 -7.47 -2.50
N LYS A 464 3.35 -7.64 -1.79
CA LYS A 464 2.16 -6.78 -1.96
C LYS A 464 2.49 -5.32 -1.67
N LEU A 465 3.23 -5.05 -0.58
CA LEU A 465 3.68 -3.70 -0.22
C LEU A 465 4.50 -3.06 -1.35
N LYS A 466 5.53 -3.77 -1.82
CA LYS A 466 6.38 -3.25 -2.91
C LYS A 466 5.56 -2.89 -4.14
N HIS A 467 4.68 -3.78 -4.57
CA HIS A 467 3.83 -3.56 -5.75
C HIS A 467 2.92 -2.34 -5.57
N ALA A 468 2.28 -2.20 -4.41
CA ALA A 468 1.41 -1.06 -4.11
C ALA A 468 2.18 0.28 -4.09
N LEU A 469 3.37 0.29 -3.47
CA LEU A 469 4.20 1.50 -3.40
C LEU A 469 4.78 1.88 -4.77
N ASP A 470 5.26 0.92 -5.57
CA ASP A 470 5.75 1.17 -6.93
C ASP A 470 4.64 1.74 -7.82
N ASN A 471 3.42 1.20 -7.74
CA ASN A 471 2.26 1.73 -8.45
C ASN A 471 1.91 3.15 -7.99
N THR A 472 2.04 3.44 -6.70
CA THR A 472 1.80 4.79 -6.16
C THR A 472 2.81 5.80 -6.72
N VAL A 473 4.10 5.45 -6.76
CA VAL A 473 5.13 6.30 -7.37
C VAL A 473 4.82 6.54 -8.84
N MET A 474 4.51 5.48 -9.60
CA MET A 474 4.15 5.59 -11.01
C MET A 474 2.94 6.52 -11.21
N SER A 475 1.89 6.35 -10.42
CA SER A 475 0.70 7.22 -10.46
C SER A 475 1.06 8.68 -10.20
N CYS A 476 1.84 8.98 -9.16
CA CYS A 476 2.25 10.35 -8.81
C CYS A 476 3.08 11.00 -9.92
N VAL A 477 4.09 10.29 -10.46
CA VAL A 477 4.96 10.79 -11.53
C VAL A 477 4.16 11.13 -12.79
N ASN A 478 3.23 10.25 -13.20
CA ASN A 478 2.39 10.47 -14.37
C ASN A 478 1.30 11.53 -14.13
N HIS A 479 0.83 11.67 -12.88
CA HIS A 479 -0.11 12.73 -12.51
C HIS A 479 0.51 14.13 -12.65
N VAL A 480 1.72 14.32 -12.12
CA VAL A 480 2.45 15.60 -12.20
C VAL A 480 2.96 15.88 -13.62
N GLY A 481 3.43 14.84 -14.30
CA GLY A 481 4.15 14.97 -15.56
C GLY A 481 5.62 15.36 -15.36
N VAL A 482 6.47 15.04 -16.32
CA VAL A 482 7.92 15.09 -16.18
C VAL A 482 8.57 15.92 -17.28
N ASN A 483 9.40 16.89 -16.90
CA ASN A 483 10.22 17.61 -17.87
C ASN A 483 11.38 16.73 -18.34
N VAL A 484 11.36 16.33 -19.61
CA VAL A 484 12.32 15.39 -20.18
C VAL A 484 13.77 15.95 -20.20
N ASN A 485 13.91 17.27 -20.20
CA ASN A 485 15.23 17.92 -20.28
C ASN A 485 15.93 18.03 -18.93
N THR A 486 15.19 18.00 -17.80
CA THR A 486 15.77 18.17 -16.47
C THR A 486 15.68 16.89 -15.61
N ALA A 487 14.76 15.99 -15.93
CA ALA A 487 14.51 14.80 -15.14
C ALA A 487 15.68 13.83 -15.10
N SER A 488 15.89 13.20 -13.94
CA SER A 488 16.84 12.09 -13.78
C SER A 488 16.33 10.81 -14.48
N ALA A 489 17.22 9.87 -14.78
CA ALA A 489 16.84 8.57 -15.32
C ALA A 489 15.87 7.82 -14.37
N TYR A 490 16.03 8.00 -13.07
CA TYR A 490 15.15 7.39 -12.05
C TYR A 490 13.73 7.95 -12.13
N LEU A 491 13.55 9.26 -12.21
CA LEU A 491 12.24 9.87 -12.40
C LEU A 491 11.60 9.44 -13.71
N LEU A 492 12.36 9.44 -14.80
CA LEU A 492 11.89 9.01 -16.12
C LEU A 492 11.48 7.55 -16.15
N SER A 493 12.10 6.67 -15.34
CA SER A 493 11.79 5.24 -15.33
C SER A 493 10.38 4.92 -14.80
N TYR A 494 9.75 5.84 -14.05
CA TYR A 494 8.36 5.73 -13.59
C TYR A 494 7.35 6.37 -14.55
N VAL A 495 7.81 7.00 -15.63
CA VAL A 495 6.89 7.47 -16.67
C VAL A 495 6.31 6.28 -17.43
N SER A 496 5.01 6.31 -17.67
CA SER A 496 4.27 5.28 -18.41
C SER A 496 5.00 4.85 -19.69
N GLY A 497 5.18 3.55 -19.88
CA GLY A 497 5.86 2.99 -21.04
C GLY A 497 7.39 3.11 -21.05
N LEU A 498 7.98 3.75 -20.04
CA LEU A 498 9.44 3.84 -19.88
C LEU A 498 9.88 2.93 -18.71
N GLY A 499 10.89 2.14 -18.95
CA GLY A 499 11.63 1.46 -17.87
C GLY A 499 13.02 2.09 -17.74
N MET A 500 13.80 1.62 -16.76
CA MET A 500 15.13 2.18 -16.47
C MET A 500 16.05 2.25 -17.71
N SER A 501 16.04 1.22 -18.57
CA SER A 501 16.87 1.20 -19.79
C SER A 501 16.50 2.30 -20.77
N LEU A 502 15.19 2.53 -21.02
CA LEU A 502 14.74 3.61 -21.90
C LEU A 502 14.98 4.99 -21.29
N ALA A 503 14.79 5.13 -19.97
CA ALA A 503 15.09 6.34 -19.24
C ALA A 503 16.57 6.73 -19.36
N GLN A 504 17.49 5.78 -19.21
CA GLN A 504 18.93 5.98 -19.43
C GLN A 504 19.24 6.39 -20.86
N ASN A 505 18.59 5.76 -21.85
CA ASN A 505 18.77 6.13 -23.27
C ASN A 505 18.31 7.57 -23.55
N ILE A 506 17.21 8.02 -22.93
CA ILE A 506 16.73 9.40 -23.04
C ILE A 506 17.78 10.37 -22.47
N VAL A 507 18.30 10.08 -21.28
CA VAL A 507 19.35 10.92 -20.66
C VAL A 507 20.62 10.95 -21.49
N ALA A 508 21.10 9.81 -21.98
CA ALA A 508 22.26 9.73 -22.85
C ALA A 508 22.05 10.53 -24.15
N TYR A 509 20.89 10.35 -24.80
CA TYR A 509 20.54 11.05 -26.01
C TYR A 509 20.58 12.58 -25.83
N ARG A 510 19.99 13.12 -24.76
CA ARG A 510 20.01 14.57 -24.52
C ARG A 510 21.39 15.11 -24.17
N SER A 511 22.24 14.29 -23.52
CA SER A 511 23.63 14.68 -23.23
C SER A 511 24.47 14.77 -24.51
N GLU A 512 24.20 13.90 -25.48
CA GLU A 512 24.94 13.84 -26.74
C GLU A 512 24.42 14.85 -27.79
N HIS A 513 23.09 15.04 -27.88
CA HIS A 513 22.44 15.81 -28.95
C HIS A 513 21.85 17.15 -28.46
N GLY A 514 21.97 17.47 -27.16
CA GLY A 514 21.37 18.65 -26.55
C GLY A 514 19.91 18.43 -26.12
N ALA A 515 19.32 19.49 -25.58
CA ALA A 515 17.96 19.45 -25.06
C ALA A 515 16.92 19.16 -26.17
N PHE A 516 15.89 18.37 -25.80
CA PHE A 516 14.74 18.15 -26.67
C PHE A 516 13.97 19.45 -26.89
N THR A 517 13.62 19.75 -28.14
CA THR A 517 12.80 20.90 -28.51
C THR A 517 11.41 20.52 -29.00
N SER A 518 11.14 19.23 -29.17
CA SER A 518 9.81 18.68 -29.50
C SER A 518 9.68 17.24 -29.02
N ARG A 519 8.45 16.82 -28.69
CA ARG A 519 8.14 15.42 -28.36
C ARG A 519 8.46 14.44 -29.49
N SER A 520 8.36 14.88 -30.73
CA SER A 520 8.69 14.06 -31.91
C SER A 520 10.14 13.57 -31.93
N GLN A 521 11.07 14.33 -31.32
CA GLN A 521 12.47 13.91 -31.20
C GLN A 521 12.68 12.70 -30.34
N LEU A 522 11.78 12.41 -29.42
CA LEU A 522 11.81 11.17 -28.60
C LEU A 522 11.83 9.90 -29.46
N LYS A 523 11.20 9.94 -30.64
CA LYS A 523 11.23 8.81 -31.59
C LYS A 523 12.63 8.48 -32.12
N LYS A 524 13.62 9.40 -31.95
CA LYS A 524 15.02 9.17 -32.32
C LYS A 524 15.85 8.52 -31.22
N VAL A 525 15.31 8.43 -30.01
CA VAL A 525 16.00 7.80 -28.89
C VAL A 525 16.13 6.29 -29.15
N PRO A 526 17.34 5.70 -29.01
CA PRO A 526 17.55 4.27 -29.22
C PRO A 526 16.59 3.40 -28.39
N ARG A 527 15.99 2.39 -29.02
CA ARG A 527 15.03 1.42 -28.43
C ARG A 527 13.69 2.02 -28.00
N LEU A 528 13.44 3.29 -28.14
CA LEU A 528 12.14 3.90 -27.87
C LEU A 528 11.22 3.67 -29.08
N GLY A 529 10.54 2.52 -29.08
CA GLY A 529 9.64 2.13 -30.15
C GLY A 529 8.29 2.85 -30.13
N PRO A 530 7.43 2.61 -31.13
CA PRO A 530 6.12 3.30 -31.27
C PRO A 530 5.23 3.13 -30.05
N VAL A 531 5.17 1.94 -29.46
CA VAL A 531 4.33 1.63 -28.28
C VAL A 531 4.80 2.41 -27.06
N ALA A 532 6.12 2.41 -26.79
CA ALA A 532 6.70 3.17 -25.68
C ALA A 532 6.48 4.67 -25.87
N TYR A 533 6.67 5.19 -27.11
CA TYR A 533 6.39 6.59 -27.42
C TYR A 533 4.92 6.95 -27.16
N GLN A 534 3.98 6.12 -27.63
CA GLN A 534 2.56 6.34 -27.40
C GLN A 534 2.23 6.42 -25.91
N GLN A 535 2.79 5.53 -25.09
CA GLN A 535 2.51 5.54 -23.66
C GLN A 535 3.16 6.70 -22.91
N CYS A 536 4.38 7.13 -23.27
CA CYS A 536 5.10 8.11 -22.49
C CYS A 536 4.87 9.58 -22.94
N ALA A 537 4.57 9.81 -24.23
CA ALA A 537 4.60 11.15 -24.82
C ALA A 537 3.66 12.16 -24.13
N GLY A 538 2.48 11.72 -23.70
CA GLY A 538 1.53 12.59 -23.00
C GLY A 538 1.96 13.01 -21.59
N PHE A 539 2.87 12.27 -20.97
CA PHE A 539 3.37 12.55 -19.60
C PHE A 539 4.70 13.32 -19.59
N LEU A 540 5.40 13.37 -20.72
CA LEU A 540 6.64 14.12 -20.84
C LEU A 540 6.37 15.57 -21.26
N ARG A 541 7.03 16.52 -20.61
CA ARG A 541 6.92 17.96 -20.84
C ARG A 541 8.23 18.48 -21.44
N ILE A 542 8.12 19.49 -22.30
CA ILE A 542 9.27 20.20 -22.87
C ILE A 542 9.02 21.70 -22.73
N ASN A 543 9.65 22.32 -21.74
CA ASN A 543 9.55 23.75 -21.52
C ASN A 543 10.20 24.49 -22.69
N GLY A 544 9.52 25.52 -23.20
CA GLY A 544 10.03 26.28 -24.34
C GLY A 544 10.02 25.54 -25.68
N ALA A 545 9.23 24.48 -25.81
CA ALA A 545 9.09 23.74 -27.08
C ALA A 545 8.55 24.60 -28.21
N LYS A 546 8.89 24.23 -29.46
CA LYS A 546 8.38 24.88 -30.66
C LYS A 546 6.86 24.80 -30.77
N ASN A 547 6.28 23.63 -30.45
CA ASN A 547 4.84 23.46 -30.29
C ASN A 547 4.48 23.67 -28.84
N PRO A 548 3.64 24.65 -28.47
CA PRO A 548 3.24 24.85 -27.07
C PRO A 548 2.55 23.65 -26.42
N LEU A 549 1.92 22.79 -27.23
CA LEU A 549 1.28 21.55 -26.74
C LEU A 549 2.29 20.53 -26.17
N ASP A 550 3.56 20.60 -26.57
CA ASP A 550 4.62 19.74 -26.03
C ASP A 550 4.93 20.04 -24.54
N ASN A 551 4.47 21.19 -24.03
CA ASN A 551 4.51 21.51 -22.60
C ASN A 551 3.14 21.35 -21.91
N SER A 552 2.27 20.51 -22.42
CA SER A 552 0.92 20.27 -21.88
C SER A 552 0.68 18.77 -21.63
N ALA A 553 -0.42 18.41 -20.98
CA ALA A 553 -0.85 17.01 -20.85
C ALA A 553 -1.66 16.52 -22.07
N VAL A 554 -1.87 17.34 -23.09
CA VAL A 554 -2.51 16.90 -24.33
C VAL A 554 -1.64 15.84 -25.00
N HIS A 555 -2.24 14.70 -25.34
CA HIS A 555 -1.52 13.63 -26.02
C HIS A 555 -1.25 13.99 -27.49
N PRO A 556 -0.09 13.64 -28.07
CA PRO A 556 0.21 13.96 -29.49
C PRO A 556 -0.82 13.42 -30.49
N GLU A 557 -1.51 12.32 -30.16
CA GLU A 557 -2.61 11.80 -30.99
C GLU A 557 -3.78 12.79 -31.13
N SER A 558 -3.96 13.69 -30.17
CA SER A 558 -5.05 14.67 -30.13
C SER A 558 -4.63 16.07 -30.58
N TYR A 559 -3.39 16.29 -31.04
CA TYR A 559 -2.94 17.61 -31.48
C TYR A 559 -3.77 18.16 -32.62
N HIS A 560 -4.12 17.32 -33.61
CA HIS A 560 -4.95 17.70 -34.74
C HIS A 560 -6.30 18.30 -34.33
N ILE A 561 -6.87 17.92 -33.18
CA ILE A 561 -8.11 18.46 -32.64
C ILE A 561 -7.90 19.89 -32.17
N VAL A 562 -6.84 20.14 -31.42
CA VAL A 562 -6.50 21.48 -30.93
C VAL A 562 -6.14 22.39 -32.09
N GLU A 563 -5.43 21.88 -33.11
CA GLU A 563 -5.15 22.59 -34.35
C GLU A 563 -6.43 22.98 -35.09
N GLN A 564 -7.42 22.07 -35.14
CA GLN A 564 -8.71 22.36 -35.74
C GLN A 564 -9.49 23.42 -34.93
N MET A 565 -9.49 23.32 -33.59
CA MET A 565 -10.10 24.34 -32.72
C MET A 565 -9.51 25.72 -32.94
N ALA A 566 -8.16 25.83 -33.02
CA ALA A 566 -7.47 27.08 -33.28
C ALA A 566 -7.82 27.65 -34.67
N LYS A 567 -7.88 26.79 -35.69
CA LYS A 567 -8.24 27.16 -37.06
C LYS A 567 -9.69 27.67 -37.15
N ASP A 568 -10.64 26.99 -36.51
CA ASP A 568 -12.04 27.38 -36.50
C ASP A 568 -12.26 28.75 -35.82
N LEU A 569 -11.48 29.02 -34.77
CA LEU A 569 -11.48 30.30 -34.05
C LEU A 569 -10.55 31.35 -34.65
N LYS A 570 -9.87 31.04 -35.78
CA LYS A 570 -8.96 31.94 -36.50
C LYS A 570 -7.84 32.50 -35.63
N CYS A 571 -7.29 31.69 -34.74
CA CYS A 571 -6.18 32.05 -33.84
C CYS A 571 -5.06 31.01 -33.92
N SER A 572 -3.88 31.39 -33.42
CA SER A 572 -2.78 30.42 -33.22
C SER A 572 -3.01 29.56 -31.97
N ILE A 573 -2.36 28.39 -31.89
CA ILE A 573 -2.41 27.53 -30.67
C ILE A 573 -1.91 28.31 -29.45
N ALA A 574 -0.88 29.13 -29.60
CA ALA A 574 -0.33 29.95 -28.53
C ALA A 574 -1.33 31.00 -28.02
N GLU A 575 -2.12 31.60 -28.91
CA GLU A 575 -3.20 32.53 -28.56
C GLU A 575 -4.37 31.78 -27.91
N LEU A 576 -4.73 30.61 -28.44
CA LEU A 576 -5.79 29.78 -27.86
C LEU A 576 -5.49 29.41 -26.41
N ILE A 577 -4.23 29.07 -26.09
CA ILE A 577 -3.77 28.74 -24.74
C ILE A 577 -3.81 29.96 -23.80
N LYS A 578 -3.44 31.15 -24.30
CA LYS A 578 -3.32 32.34 -23.46
C LYS A 578 -4.64 33.09 -23.22
N ASN A 579 -5.63 32.93 -24.10
CA ASN A 579 -6.84 33.74 -24.09
C ASN A 579 -8.09 32.93 -23.67
N LYS A 580 -8.49 33.09 -22.40
CA LYS A 580 -9.69 32.43 -21.84
C LYS A 580 -11.00 32.79 -22.57
N GLU A 581 -11.12 34.00 -23.14
CA GLU A 581 -12.34 34.37 -23.85
C GLU A 581 -12.46 33.62 -25.19
N ILE A 582 -11.36 33.32 -25.84
CA ILE A 582 -11.34 32.45 -27.03
C ILE A 582 -11.71 31.02 -26.64
N GLN A 583 -11.15 30.50 -25.53
CA GLN A 583 -11.45 29.15 -25.03
C GLN A 583 -12.93 28.94 -24.72
N LYS A 584 -13.62 29.93 -24.15
CA LYS A 584 -15.07 29.87 -23.86
C LYS A 584 -15.94 29.73 -25.12
N GLN A 585 -15.45 30.06 -26.29
CA GLN A 585 -16.17 29.93 -27.56
C GLN A 585 -16.12 28.52 -28.13
N ILE A 586 -15.25 27.66 -27.57
CA ILE A 586 -15.13 26.27 -28.00
C ILE A 586 -16.39 25.51 -27.58
N LYS A 587 -17.00 24.83 -28.54
CA LYS A 587 -18.12 23.90 -28.32
C LYS A 587 -17.58 22.47 -28.49
N PRO A 588 -17.30 21.75 -27.38
CA PRO A 588 -16.65 20.43 -27.44
C PRO A 588 -17.41 19.43 -28.33
N GLU A 589 -18.72 19.50 -28.37
CA GLU A 589 -19.59 18.59 -29.13
C GLU A 589 -19.28 18.58 -30.64
N ARG A 590 -18.70 19.66 -31.16
CA ARG A 590 -18.33 19.76 -32.58
C ARG A 590 -17.09 18.93 -32.96
N TYR A 591 -16.30 18.56 -31.96
CA TYR A 591 -15.02 17.84 -32.15
C TYR A 591 -15.10 16.38 -31.72
N VAL A 592 -16.30 15.90 -31.35
CA VAL A 592 -16.53 14.47 -31.08
C VAL A 592 -16.34 13.65 -32.34
N SER A 593 -15.60 12.56 -32.25
CA SER A 593 -15.35 11.59 -33.33
C SER A 593 -15.48 10.16 -32.80
N ASP A 594 -15.36 9.18 -33.68
CA ASP A 594 -15.38 7.75 -33.31
C ASP A 594 -14.27 7.37 -32.30
N THR A 595 -13.18 8.15 -32.25
CA THR A 595 -12.01 7.86 -31.41
C THR A 595 -11.86 8.81 -30.22
N VAL A 596 -12.55 9.96 -30.23
CA VAL A 596 -12.42 11.01 -29.21
C VAL A 596 -13.82 11.47 -28.78
N GLY A 597 -14.16 11.23 -27.55
CA GLY A 597 -15.43 11.61 -26.95
C GLY A 597 -15.31 12.89 -26.08
N LEU A 598 -16.45 13.27 -25.49
CA LEU A 598 -16.52 14.41 -24.57
C LEU A 598 -15.55 14.33 -23.39
N PRO A 599 -15.30 13.15 -22.74
CA PRO A 599 -14.35 13.07 -21.64
C PRO A 599 -12.94 13.54 -22.03
N THR A 600 -12.41 13.05 -23.15
CA THR A 600 -11.10 13.48 -23.66
C THR A 600 -11.09 14.97 -24.09
N LEU A 601 -12.15 15.47 -24.71
CA LEU A 601 -12.26 16.87 -25.09
C LEU A 601 -12.27 17.81 -23.87
N ASN A 602 -12.98 17.44 -22.81
CA ASN A 602 -13.01 18.21 -21.57
C ASN A 602 -11.62 18.24 -20.89
N ASP A 603 -10.89 17.12 -20.90
CA ASP A 603 -9.50 17.09 -20.41
C ASP A 603 -8.58 18.00 -21.25
N ILE A 604 -8.73 17.99 -22.56
CA ILE A 604 -7.99 18.90 -23.45
C ILE A 604 -8.29 20.35 -23.10
N LEU A 605 -9.55 20.72 -22.94
CA LEU A 605 -9.94 22.10 -22.60
C LEU A 605 -9.41 22.53 -21.23
N ALA A 606 -9.50 21.65 -20.23
CA ALA A 606 -8.95 21.91 -18.89
C ALA A 606 -7.43 22.12 -18.93
N GLU A 607 -6.73 21.38 -19.79
CA GLU A 607 -5.28 21.52 -19.98
C GLU A 607 -4.92 22.80 -20.76
N LEU A 608 -5.72 23.20 -21.74
CA LEU A 608 -5.52 24.46 -22.48
C LEU A 608 -5.72 25.68 -21.57
N GLU A 609 -6.59 25.60 -20.57
CA GLU A 609 -6.80 26.67 -19.60
C GLU A 609 -5.55 26.95 -18.75
N LYS A 610 -4.80 25.90 -18.40
CA LYS A 610 -3.61 25.97 -17.53
C LYS A 610 -2.54 24.96 -17.98
N PRO A 611 -1.92 25.16 -19.14
CA PRO A 611 -0.99 24.21 -19.72
C PRO A 611 0.25 24.02 -18.85
N GLY A 612 0.64 22.77 -18.65
CA GLY A 612 1.84 22.40 -17.90
C GLY A 612 1.85 22.85 -16.44
N ARG A 613 0.71 23.21 -15.87
CA ARG A 613 0.63 23.55 -14.44
C ARG A 613 0.94 22.33 -13.60
N ASP A 614 1.84 22.50 -12.64
CA ASP A 614 2.05 21.53 -11.58
C ASP A 614 0.74 21.41 -10.76
N PRO A 615 0.13 20.22 -10.63
CA PRO A 615 -1.10 20.04 -9.90
C PRO A 615 -0.92 20.10 -8.37
N ARG A 616 0.34 20.09 -7.89
CA ARG A 616 0.66 20.17 -6.47
C ARG A 616 0.31 21.56 -5.92
N MET A 617 -0.03 21.62 -4.64
CA MET A 617 -0.37 22.86 -3.94
C MET A 617 0.87 23.78 -3.86
N ALA A 618 0.65 25.07 -3.63
CA ALA A 618 1.73 26.00 -3.31
C ALA A 618 2.27 25.72 -1.89
N LEU A 619 3.57 25.93 -1.71
CA LEU A 619 4.21 25.81 -0.40
C LEU A 619 3.76 26.97 0.49
N GLU A 620 3.27 26.65 1.69
CA GLU A 620 2.86 27.62 2.70
C GLU A 620 3.84 27.62 3.88
N ASN A 621 4.15 28.81 4.41
CA ASN A 621 4.94 28.92 5.62
C ASN A 621 4.09 28.50 6.82
N PHE A 622 4.68 27.74 7.73
CA PHE A 622 4.05 27.29 8.97
C PHE A 622 4.96 27.56 10.16
N GLU A 623 4.37 28.03 11.25
CA GLU A 623 5.08 28.27 12.50
C GLU A 623 4.33 27.64 13.67
N PHE A 624 5.06 26.88 14.50
CA PHE A 624 4.55 26.43 15.79
C PHE A 624 4.42 27.56 16.79
N ASP A 625 3.60 27.37 17.81
CA ASP A 625 3.51 28.32 18.92
C ASP A 625 4.83 28.32 19.72
N ALA A 626 5.51 29.46 19.71
CA ALA A 626 6.82 29.62 20.36
C ALA A 626 6.76 29.55 21.89
N SER A 627 5.57 29.64 22.50
CA SER A 627 5.38 29.58 23.95
C SER A 627 5.41 28.15 24.49
N ILE A 628 5.22 27.14 23.63
CA ILE A 628 5.10 25.72 24.01
C ILE A 628 6.40 24.98 23.63
N LYS A 629 7.13 24.49 24.65
CA LYS A 629 8.41 23.80 24.47
C LYS A 629 8.43 22.36 24.99
N SER A 630 7.56 22.06 25.94
CA SER A 630 7.49 20.75 26.58
C SER A 630 6.04 20.36 26.90
N ILE A 631 5.82 19.09 27.26
CA ILE A 631 4.52 18.61 27.71
C ILE A 631 4.02 19.35 28.97
N ASP A 632 4.94 19.88 29.78
CA ASP A 632 4.63 20.60 31.01
C ASP A 632 4.08 22.02 30.76
N ASP A 633 4.29 22.56 29.56
CA ASP A 633 3.75 23.86 29.15
C ASP A 633 2.31 23.76 28.64
N LEU A 634 1.82 22.54 28.42
CA LEU A 634 0.48 22.28 27.89
C LEU A 634 -0.59 22.40 28.99
N GLN A 635 -1.73 22.96 28.65
CA GLN A 635 -2.94 22.96 29.46
C GLN A 635 -4.13 22.50 28.64
N GLU A 636 -5.05 21.77 29.28
CA GLU A 636 -6.31 21.39 28.63
C GLU A 636 -7.09 22.64 28.19
N GLY A 637 -7.60 22.61 26.97
CA GLY A 637 -8.30 23.73 26.37
C GLY A 637 -7.43 24.64 25.49
N MET A 638 -6.09 24.52 25.51
CA MET A 638 -5.22 25.30 24.61
C MET A 638 -5.48 24.95 23.15
N ILE A 639 -5.49 25.98 22.30
CA ILE A 639 -5.62 25.85 20.84
C ILE A 639 -4.26 26.16 20.25
N LEU A 640 -3.70 25.19 19.51
CA LEU A 640 -2.34 25.23 19.00
C LEU A 640 -2.30 24.91 17.50
N PRO A 641 -1.42 25.57 16.74
CA PRO A 641 -1.10 25.14 15.39
C PRO A 641 -0.29 23.83 15.43
N GLY A 642 -0.56 22.93 14.49
CA GLY A 642 0.15 21.67 14.39
C GLY A 642 0.31 21.17 12.96
N ILE A 643 1.20 20.22 12.78
CA ILE A 643 1.43 19.52 11.51
C ILE A 643 1.07 18.06 11.67
N VAL A 644 0.29 17.52 10.77
CA VAL A 644 -0.04 16.08 10.74
C VAL A 644 1.20 15.29 10.36
N THR A 645 1.72 14.47 11.28
CA THR A 645 2.92 13.66 11.11
C THR A 645 2.61 12.24 10.66
N ASN A 646 1.43 11.71 11.04
CA ASN A 646 1.01 10.38 10.64
C ASN A 646 -0.53 10.28 10.63
N VAL A 647 -1.07 9.52 9.69
CA VAL A 647 -2.49 9.22 9.59
C VAL A 647 -2.70 7.72 9.70
N THR A 648 -3.57 7.31 10.62
CA THR A 648 -3.88 5.90 10.92
C THR A 648 -5.38 5.68 10.85
N GLN A 649 -5.85 4.43 10.85
CA GLN A 649 -7.28 4.11 10.85
C GLN A 649 -8.04 4.64 12.09
N PHE A 650 -7.36 4.81 13.22
CA PHE A 650 -7.96 5.25 14.47
C PHE A 650 -7.80 6.76 14.74
N GLY A 651 -7.12 7.50 13.87
CA GLY A 651 -6.92 8.94 14.00
C GLY A 651 -5.65 9.46 13.35
N ALA A 652 -5.27 10.67 13.69
CA ALA A 652 -4.08 11.34 13.19
C ALA A 652 -3.13 11.73 14.33
N PHE A 653 -1.84 11.59 14.10
CA PHE A 653 -0.81 12.14 14.97
C PHE A 653 -0.45 13.53 14.48
N VAL A 654 -0.35 14.46 15.40
CA VAL A 654 -0.08 15.87 15.12
C VAL A 654 1.07 16.36 15.98
N ASP A 655 2.13 16.82 15.33
CA ASP A 655 3.20 17.58 15.99
C ASP A 655 2.69 18.99 16.29
N ILE A 656 2.73 19.38 17.55
CA ILE A 656 2.32 20.69 18.06
C ILE A 656 3.49 21.54 18.52
N GLY A 657 4.72 21.17 18.11
CA GLY A 657 5.93 21.91 18.47
C GLY A 657 6.66 21.39 19.71
N ILE A 658 6.30 20.22 20.25
CA ILE A 658 7.02 19.55 21.34
C ILE A 658 7.60 18.21 20.90
N HIS A 659 8.49 17.59 21.70
CA HIS A 659 9.19 16.34 21.33
C HIS A 659 8.28 15.11 21.21
N GLN A 660 6.98 15.30 21.26
CA GLN A 660 6.01 14.22 21.25
C GLN A 660 4.75 14.62 20.49
N ASP A 661 4.34 13.78 19.56
CA ASP A 661 3.12 13.99 18.81
C ASP A 661 1.87 13.75 19.68
N GLY A 662 0.87 14.59 19.53
CA GLY A 662 -0.44 14.38 20.11
C GLY A 662 -1.34 13.54 19.16
N LEU A 663 -2.24 12.77 19.75
CA LEU A 663 -3.21 11.96 19.00
C LEU A 663 -4.56 12.70 18.89
N VAL A 664 -5.00 12.94 17.67
CA VAL A 664 -6.39 13.28 17.35
C VAL A 664 -7.11 11.98 16.99
N HIS A 665 -7.90 11.43 17.93
CA HIS A 665 -8.68 10.22 17.69
C HIS A 665 -9.70 10.45 16.57
N ILE A 666 -10.08 9.39 15.82
CA ILE A 666 -11.02 9.48 14.69
C ILE A 666 -12.34 10.21 15.04
N SER A 667 -12.82 10.02 16.27
CA SER A 667 -14.02 10.72 16.77
C SER A 667 -13.81 12.21 17.05
N GLN A 668 -12.58 12.70 17.03
CA GLN A 668 -12.18 14.08 17.31
C GLN A 668 -11.69 14.84 16.08
N LEU A 669 -11.67 14.20 14.90
CA LEU A 669 -11.21 14.82 13.65
C LEU A 669 -12.19 15.82 13.06
N ALA A 670 -13.49 15.62 13.24
CA ALA A 670 -14.52 16.50 12.69
C ALA A 670 -15.82 16.43 13.50
N ASN A 671 -16.72 17.42 13.31
CA ASN A 671 -18.04 17.47 13.95
C ASN A 671 -19.06 16.49 13.33
N LYS A 672 -18.67 15.73 12.31
CA LYS A 672 -19.45 14.67 11.64
C LYS A 672 -18.80 13.31 11.84
N PHE A 673 -19.56 12.25 11.61
CA PHE A 673 -19.01 10.90 11.63
C PHE A 673 -17.93 10.73 10.54
N VAL A 674 -16.76 10.30 10.93
CA VAL A 674 -15.62 10.03 10.06
C VAL A 674 -15.38 8.53 10.08
N SER A 675 -15.45 7.89 8.92
CA SER A 675 -15.12 6.45 8.75
C SER A 675 -13.66 6.22 8.40
N ASP A 676 -13.03 7.20 7.75
CA ASP A 676 -11.65 7.16 7.31
C ASP A 676 -10.97 8.51 7.57
N PRO A 677 -9.96 8.56 8.46
CA PRO A 677 -9.22 9.78 8.77
C PRO A 677 -8.58 10.47 7.57
N SER A 678 -8.14 9.71 6.55
CA SER A 678 -7.50 10.25 5.35
C SER A 678 -8.43 11.14 4.49
N THR A 679 -9.74 11.04 4.69
CA THR A 679 -10.74 11.90 4.04
C THR A 679 -10.85 13.28 4.68
N VAL A 680 -10.30 13.45 5.89
CA VAL A 680 -10.39 14.70 6.68
C VAL A 680 -9.04 15.39 6.78
N VAL A 681 -7.98 14.62 7.01
CA VAL A 681 -6.62 15.14 7.18
C VAL A 681 -5.63 14.42 6.28
N LYS A 682 -4.58 15.13 5.90
CA LYS A 682 -3.48 14.61 5.06
C LYS A 682 -2.16 14.74 5.80
N LEU A 683 -1.21 13.88 5.46
CA LEU A 683 0.16 13.97 5.96
C LEU A 683 0.76 15.35 5.63
N GLN A 684 1.53 15.92 6.56
CA GLN A 684 2.10 17.26 6.44
C GLN A 684 1.08 18.41 6.32
N GLN A 685 -0.20 18.14 6.54
CA GLN A 685 -1.23 19.18 6.56
C GLN A 685 -1.07 20.04 7.81
N HIS A 686 -1.13 21.36 7.63
CA HIS A 686 -1.23 22.31 8.73
C HIS A 686 -2.66 22.27 9.30
N VAL A 687 -2.77 22.10 10.60
CA VAL A 687 -4.05 21.98 11.30
C VAL A 687 -4.01 22.82 12.58
N THR A 688 -5.18 23.23 13.03
CA THR A 688 -5.35 23.80 14.37
C THR A 688 -5.97 22.74 15.26
N VAL A 689 -5.42 22.52 16.44
CA VAL A 689 -5.86 21.48 17.37
C VAL A 689 -6.04 22.05 18.77
N LYS A 690 -7.00 21.50 19.50
CA LYS A 690 -7.26 21.79 20.89
C LYS A 690 -6.77 20.66 21.77
N VAL A 691 -6.04 20.96 22.82
CA VAL A 691 -5.61 19.98 23.82
C VAL A 691 -6.82 19.58 24.68
N ILE A 692 -7.15 18.27 24.70
CA ILE A 692 -8.30 17.72 25.42
C ILE A 692 -7.92 16.79 26.56
N GLY A 693 -6.65 16.44 26.70
CA GLY A 693 -6.14 15.63 27.80
C GLY A 693 -4.62 15.43 27.72
N ILE A 694 -3.99 15.38 28.88
CA ILE A 694 -2.54 15.21 29.02
C ILE A 694 -2.26 14.10 30.04
N ASP A 695 -1.53 13.07 29.62
CA ASP A 695 -1.07 11.98 30.50
C ASP A 695 0.46 12.09 30.66
N HIS A 696 0.90 12.76 31.72
CA HIS A 696 2.32 12.96 32.02
C HIS A 696 3.06 11.66 32.34
N GLN A 697 2.38 10.62 32.87
CA GLN A 697 3.03 9.36 33.23
C GLN A 697 3.35 8.51 32.00
N ARG A 698 2.44 8.54 31.00
CA ARG A 698 2.59 7.79 29.76
C ARG A 698 3.08 8.65 28.62
N HIS A 699 3.36 9.91 28.86
CA HIS A 699 3.73 10.89 27.86
C HIS A 699 2.75 10.88 26.66
N ARG A 700 1.44 10.94 26.92
CA ARG A 700 0.40 10.94 25.88
C ARG A 700 -0.39 12.24 25.89
N ILE A 701 -0.60 12.80 24.70
CA ILE A 701 -1.35 14.03 24.50
C ILE A 701 -2.55 13.70 23.63
N SER A 702 -3.74 14.02 24.12
CA SER A 702 -4.99 13.85 23.38
C SER A 702 -5.42 15.21 22.81
N LEU A 703 -5.66 15.22 21.51
CA LEU A 703 -5.99 16.43 20.76
C LEU A 703 -7.38 16.30 20.09
N SER A 704 -7.99 17.43 19.79
CA SER A 704 -9.24 17.52 19.05
C SER A 704 -9.16 18.58 17.95
N MET A 705 -9.74 18.30 16.81
CA MET A 705 -9.98 19.27 15.72
C MET A 705 -11.45 19.72 15.68
N ARG A 706 -12.25 19.37 16.70
CA ARG A 706 -13.64 19.77 16.82
C ARG A 706 -13.73 21.12 17.51
N GLU A 707 -14.54 22.00 16.95
CA GLU A 707 -14.83 23.33 17.53
C GLU A 707 -13.56 24.20 17.73
N VAL A 708 -12.64 24.14 16.77
CA VAL A 708 -11.38 24.91 16.78
C VAL A 708 -11.44 25.98 15.69
#